data_20c38eb73a9c9a7338f7ea0af241a30e
#
_entry.id   20c38eb73a9c9a7338f7ea0af241a30e
#
_cell.length_a   1.000
_cell.length_b   1.000
_cell.length_c   1.000
_cell.angle_alpha   90.00
_cell.angle_beta   90.00
_cell.angle_gamma   90.00
#
_symmetry.space_group_name_H-M   'P 1'
#
loop_
_entity.id
_entity.type
_entity.pdbx_description
1 polymer ?
#
loop_
_entity_poly.entity_id
_entity_poly.type
_entity_poly.pdbx_seq_one_letter_code
_entity_poly.pdbx_strand_id
1 'polypeptide(L)'
;MNTIRFTALSVLLSFGIFLEANNSGLISMSKNYSADSCMVYNPDITLIQNKDINVEADLLSFDENNAVSLKNNVLIDFPGGSLSSSEALISENKNLIQFEKDTKLSLENFFLQGQKGSFIRSSNNIEIQDGSIFLPFRGLKVNFSQLNGSLDNDLNFKDAIISSCMNPSDGWLIGANEVGLNNETYRGYAKNITLKIKGISVFKAPYMPFATTNERLSGFLEPTLSSSSDGVDFSVPYFAILSDHSDITLALRNIAERGSGIELNYRYIKEHTKNNIDAFYFNSDKKMQKNFPEQTNSRWAYKIQDSLMLNNSSGMNWGEIVINWGEASDAMVLRDIPGEITSVGMQRDHYLNQNVKIHSSFKNFQISLEHQGYQTLNPLLTNGYKKSPSINVNFSKRINSVNIKHKLNITNFEANNLHEFFGASSSMGKYLAIIEDPIEGRRTYSDLTFSKQFIKNIFNIDASIGLKSLSYDLNSHKLANNNIHSPNAIINVSSIFLKNNKNGFSSIQPRLLIGFSQYKDQAGNPVFDSDLVSYNNQVFENNRFSGMDRISDEANHSIGFAYKVNKYNRDVLKFTFAKKYTHSDNKVYLSNPNMVNPHKKKFIMSSMWMPNMNNSLKIYGGFDNKDDKLHIGGINFLTKSSLGTLGVAKRYRRMAGNFRQTLNYSEIYTSINIRDGFKIIGKFQHDNEYDVKIQSMIGLEYENCCIALRIIGSDKNLTRYNDLYNSSYTYINDAWDNMINIENKSRINFEFELKGFSASVNKLDRMLQDSLLNY
;
A
#
# COMPACT_ATOMS: atom_id res chain seq x y z
N MET A 1 3.47 37.20 11.75
CA MET A 1 2.58 36.92 10.62
C MET A 1 3.27 36.21 9.44
N ASN A 2 4.32 35.42 9.68
CA ASN A 2 5.12 34.73 8.63
C ASN A 2 5.34 33.23 8.85
N THR A 3 4.56 32.59 9.72
CA THR A 3 4.72 31.16 10.07
C THR A 3 3.59 30.25 9.57
N ILE A 4 2.58 30.81 8.88
CA ILE A 4 1.41 30.03 8.38
C ILE A 4 1.57 29.61 6.92
N ARG A 5 2.56 30.16 6.19
CA ARG A 5 2.75 29.83 4.76
C ARG A 5 3.56 28.57 4.47
N PHE A 6 4.24 27.99 5.45
CA PHE A 6 5.10 26.80 5.21
C PHE A 6 4.36 25.46 5.37
N THR A 7 3.27 25.41 6.12
CA THR A 7 2.47 24.18 6.31
C THR A 7 1.48 23.95 5.18
N ALA A 8 1.00 25.01 4.51
CA ALA A 8 0.12 24.88 3.35
C ALA A 8 0.84 24.40 2.08
N LEU A 9 2.15 24.66 1.97
CA LEU A 9 2.94 24.27 0.78
C LEU A 9 3.34 22.78 0.82
N SER A 10 3.52 22.20 2.01
CA SER A 10 3.82 20.76 2.16
C SER A 10 2.59 19.88 1.92
N VAL A 11 1.39 20.37 2.20
CA VAL A 11 0.13 19.65 1.93
C VAL A 11 -0.23 19.74 0.44
N LEU A 12 0.04 20.87 -0.22
CA LEU A 12 -0.18 21.02 -1.67
C LEU A 12 0.83 20.21 -2.51
N LEU A 13 2.06 20.01 -2.04
CA LEU A 13 3.05 19.15 -2.70
C LEU A 13 2.72 17.65 -2.55
N SER A 14 2.08 17.24 -1.47
CA SER A 14 1.61 15.85 -1.32
C SER A 14 0.37 15.55 -2.17
N PHE A 15 -0.49 16.53 -2.44
CA PHE A 15 -1.63 16.39 -3.36
C PHE A 15 -1.21 16.46 -4.84
N GLY A 16 -0.18 17.24 -5.17
CA GLY A 16 0.38 17.30 -6.53
C GLY A 16 1.02 15.99 -6.99
N ILE A 17 1.63 15.24 -6.09
CA ILE A 17 2.26 13.95 -6.41
C ILE A 17 1.21 12.85 -6.71
N PHE A 18 0.00 12.94 -6.14
CA PHE A 18 -1.08 11.98 -6.44
C PHE A 18 -1.78 12.24 -7.77
N LEU A 19 -1.80 13.47 -8.26
CA LEU A 19 -2.36 13.81 -9.57
C LEU A 19 -1.38 13.54 -10.72
N GLU A 20 -0.07 13.70 -10.50
CA GLU A 20 0.95 13.32 -11.50
C GLU A 20 1.15 11.80 -11.63
N ALA A 21 0.90 11.02 -10.58
CA ALA A 21 0.97 9.55 -10.64
C ALA A 21 -0.11 8.94 -11.54
N ASN A 22 -1.28 9.58 -11.66
CA ASN A 22 -2.35 9.13 -12.56
C ASN A 22 -2.15 9.57 -14.02
N ASN A 23 -1.43 10.66 -14.27
CA ASN A 23 -1.11 11.10 -15.63
C ASN A 23 0.19 10.48 -16.18
N SER A 24 1.12 10.05 -15.32
CA SER A 24 2.36 9.40 -15.77
C SER A 24 2.13 7.96 -16.26
N GLY A 25 1.06 7.31 -15.84
CA GLY A 25 0.67 5.99 -16.35
C GLY A 25 0.30 5.99 -17.84
N LEU A 26 -0.33 7.05 -18.31
CA LEU A 26 -0.73 7.21 -19.71
C LEU A 26 0.45 7.64 -20.63
N ILE A 27 1.41 8.41 -20.09
CA ILE A 27 2.57 8.89 -20.86
C ILE A 27 3.69 7.84 -20.93
N SER A 28 3.79 6.93 -19.96
CA SER A 28 4.80 5.86 -19.98
C SER A 28 4.40 4.68 -20.90
N MET A 29 3.13 4.53 -21.24
CA MET A 29 2.66 3.47 -22.13
C MET A 29 3.10 3.67 -23.59
N SER A 30 3.40 4.89 -24.03
CA SER A 30 3.73 5.18 -25.44
C SER A 30 5.17 4.88 -25.83
N LYS A 31 6.07 4.52 -24.91
CA LYS A 31 7.51 4.42 -25.20
C LYS A 31 8.05 3.02 -25.52
N ASN A 32 7.26 1.96 -25.34
CA ASN A 32 7.74 0.58 -25.51
C ASN A 32 7.01 -0.25 -26.56
N TYR A 33 6.05 0.34 -27.28
CA TYR A 33 5.32 -0.36 -28.34
C TYR A 33 5.69 0.26 -29.69
N SER A 34 5.79 -0.56 -30.73
CA SER A 34 5.84 -0.05 -32.10
C SER A 34 4.59 0.81 -32.32
N ALA A 35 4.76 2.04 -32.74
CA ALA A 35 3.69 3.02 -32.93
C ALA A 35 2.53 2.51 -33.82
N ASP A 36 2.76 1.43 -34.55
CA ASP A 36 1.82 0.84 -35.49
C ASP A 36 0.73 -0.06 -34.85
N SER A 37 0.83 -0.38 -33.56
CA SER A 37 -0.10 -1.32 -32.91
C SER A 37 -1.13 -0.67 -31.97
N CYS A 38 -0.94 0.60 -31.59
CA CYS A 38 -1.82 1.30 -30.67
C CYS A 38 -2.68 2.32 -31.42
N MET A 39 -3.97 2.41 -31.06
CA MET A 39 -4.79 3.52 -31.51
C MET A 39 -4.30 4.82 -30.86
N VAL A 40 -3.45 5.54 -31.57
CA VAL A 40 -3.10 6.91 -31.22
C VAL A 40 -4.02 7.80 -32.04
N TYR A 41 -5.05 8.33 -31.42
CA TYR A 41 -5.85 9.37 -32.00
C TYR A 41 -5.28 10.72 -31.57
N ASN A 42 -4.67 11.40 -32.52
CA ASN A 42 -4.28 12.79 -32.36
C ASN A 42 -5.22 13.62 -33.26
N PRO A 43 -6.35 14.10 -32.74
CA PRO A 43 -7.18 14.98 -33.51
C PRO A 43 -6.44 16.30 -33.70
N ASP A 44 -6.30 16.74 -34.95
CA ASP A 44 -6.02 18.13 -35.26
C ASP A 44 -7.25 19.01 -34.90
N ILE A 45 -7.65 18.97 -33.65
CA ILE A 45 -8.72 19.83 -33.14
C ILE A 45 -8.07 21.03 -32.49
N THR A 46 -7.97 22.10 -33.19
CA THR A 46 -8.04 23.43 -32.61
C THR A 46 -9.48 23.58 -32.08
N LEU A 47 -9.68 23.36 -30.78
CA LEU A 47 -10.91 23.72 -30.07
C LEU A 47 -11.09 25.23 -30.26
N ILE A 48 -11.81 25.59 -31.32
CA ILE A 48 -12.15 26.97 -31.62
C ILE A 48 -13.17 27.38 -30.55
N GLN A 49 -12.75 28.23 -29.62
CA GLN A 49 -13.64 28.86 -28.60
C GLN A 49 -14.58 29.92 -29.22
N ASN A 50 -14.97 29.74 -30.48
CA ASN A 50 -15.89 30.66 -31.11
C ASN A 50 -17.31 30.39 -30.62
N LYS A 51 -18.01 31.46 -30.23
CA LYS A 51 -19.44 31.43 -29.87
C LYS A 51 -20.38 31.31 -31.08
N ASP A 52 -19.90 31.49 -32.29
CA ASP A 52 -20.67 31.53 -33.51
C ASP A 52 -20.53 30.22 -34.30
N ILE A 53 -21.58 29.86 -35.04
CA ILE A 53 -21.54 28.75 -35.96
C ILE A 53 -20.93 29.26 -37.27
N ASN A 54 -19.82 28.60 -37.68
CA ASN A 54 -19.16 28.88 -38.96
C ASN A 54 -19.41 27.71 -39.91
N VAL A 55 -19.74 28.01 -41.18
CA VAL A 55 -20.02 27.02 -42.19
C VAL A 55 -19.17 27.32 -43.40
N GLU A 56 -18.38 26.37 -43.84
CA GLU A 56 -17.50 26.43 -45.01
C GLU A 56 -17.83 25.26 -45.95
N ALA A 57 -17.88 25.51 -47.26
CA ALA A 57 -18.01 24.48 -48.28
C ALA A 57 -17.55 25.04 -49.66
N ASP A 58 -17.11 24.14 -50.57
CA ASP A 58 -16.69 24.58 -51.89
C ASP A 58 -17.87 25.01 -52.76
N LEU A 59 -19.05 24.39 -52.59
CA LEU A 59 -20.27 24.73 -53.32
C LEU A 59 -21.45 24.87 -52.36
N LEU A 60 -22.16 25.98 -52.47
CA LEU A 60 -23.40 26.25 -51.77
C LEU A 60 -24.52 26.51 -52.80
N SER A 61 -25.64 25.81 -52.63
CA SER A 61 -26.85 26.02 -53.45
C SER A 61 -28.10 25.98 -52.55
N PHE A 62 -29.16 26.65 -53.04
CA PHE A 62 -30.47 26.60 -52.41
C PHE A 62 -31.39 25.77 -53.25
N ASP A 63 -32.21 24.93 -52.68
CA ASP A 63 -33.26 24.19 -53.36
C ASP A 63 -34.57 25.03 -53.41
N GLU A 64 -35.61 24.49 -54.06
CA GLU A 64 -36.92 25.14 -54.21
C GLU A 64 -37.63 25.41 -52.87
N ASN A 65 -37.21 24.71 -51.79
CA ASN A 65 -37.77 24.83 -50.46
C ASN A 65 -36.84 25.67 -49.52
N ASN A 66 -35.93 26.46 -50.06
CA ASN A 66 -34.95 27.26 -49.33
C ASN A 66 -34.01 26.42 -48.37
N ALA A 67 -33.92 25.10 -48.57
CA ALA A 67 -32.91 24.33 -47.87
C ALA A 67 -31.53 24.58 -48.48
N VAL A 68 -30.51 24.61 -47.64
CA VAL A 68 -29.13 24.92 -48.04
C VAL A 68 -28.40 23.58 -48.30
N SER A 69 -28.02 23.34 -49.59
CA SER A 69 -27.18 22.21 -49.95
C SER A 69 -25.72 22.65 -50.03
N LEU A 70 -24.88 22.00 -49.28
CA LEU A 70 -23.45 22.19 -49.17
C LEU A 70 -22.75 20.97 -49.77
N LYS A 71 -21.79 21.18 -50.69
CA LYS A 71 -21.06 20.08 -51.34
C LYS A 71 -19.55 20.35 -51.33
N ASN A 72 -18.80 19.27 -51.22
CA ASN A 72 -17.36 19.18 -51.17
C ASN A 72 -16.75 19.99 -50.01
N ASN A 73 -15.89 19.35 -49.23
CA ASN A 73 -15.17 19.95 -48.13
C ASN A 73 -16.05 20.72 -47.13
N VAL A 74 -17.23 20.18 -46.82
CA VAL A 74 -18.14 20.83 -45.87
C VAL A 74 -17.55 20.78 -44.51
N LEU A 75 -17.39 21.94 -43.86
CA LEU A 75 -16.99 22.10 -42.47
C LEU A 75 -18.01 22.99 -41.74
N ILE A 76 -18.50 22.47 -40.61
CA ILE A 76 -19.44 23.20 -39.76
C ILE A 76 -18.83 23.24 -38.36
N ASP A 77 -18.37 24.42 -37.95
CA ASP A 77 -17.86 24.65 -36.59
C ASP A 77 -18.95 25.22 -35.72
N PHE A 78 -19.09 24.67 -34.51
CA PHE A 78 -20.07 25.11 -33.52
C PHE A 78 -19.47 25.08 -32.11
N PRO A 79 -20.07 25.77 -31.11
CA PRO A 79 -19.59 25.77 -29.75
C PRO A 79 -19.46 24.32 -29.21
N GLY A 80 -18.22 23.91 -28.90
CA GLY A 80 -17.89 22.57 -28.32
C GLY A 80 -17.62 21.47 -29.34
N GLY A 81 -17.60 21.77 -30.66
CA GLY A 81 -17.28 20.77 -31.67
C GLY A 81 -17.19 21.24 -33.12
N SER A 82 -16.86 20.30 -33.98
CA SER A 82 -16.85 20.50 -35.44
C SER A 82 -17.42 19.30 -36.18
N LEU A 83 -18.11 19.51 -37.27
CA LEU A 83 -18.63 18.49 -38.17
C LEU A 83 -18.03 18.71 -39.56
N SER A 84 -17.43 17.68 -40.14
CA SER A 84 -16.98 17.70 -41.52
C SER A 84 -17.68 16.59 -42.31
N SER A 85 -18.01 16.86 -43.59
CA SER A 85 -18.67 15.89 -44.47
C SER A 85 -18.37 16.22 -45.95
N SER A 86 -18.59 15.27 -46.83
CA SER A 86 -18.52 15.55 -48.25
C SER A 86 -19.76 16.31 -48.74
N GLU A 87 -20.92 16.01 -48.19
CA GLU A 87 -22.18 16.66 -48.53
C GLU A 87 -23.03 16.85 -47.29
N ALA A 88 -23.69 18.03 -47.17
CA ALA A 88 -24.65 18.31 -46.13
C ALA A 88 -25.85 19.11 -46.67
N LEU A 89 -27.03 18.78 -46.17
CA LEU A 89 -28.29 19.45 -46.46
C LEU A 89 -28.84 20.06 -45.17
N ILE A 90 -29.01 21.36 -45.10
CA ILE A 90 -29.57 22.08 -43.96
C ILE A 90 -30.99 22.50 -44.32
N SER A 91 -31.98 22.08 -43.53
CA SER A 91 -33.38 22.46 -43.74
C SER A 91 -33.59 23.97 -43.61
N GLU A 92 -34.65 24.51 -44.22
CA GLU A 92 -35.00 25.93 -44.19
C GLU A 92 -35.03 26.53 -42.78
N ASN A 93 -35.58 25.78 -41.81
CA ASN A 93 -35.64 26.20 -40.41
C ASN A 93 -34.31 26.00 -39.65
N LYS A 94 -33.27 25.55 -40.34
CA LYS A 94 -31.91 25.26 -39.77
C LYS A 94 -31.91 24.29 -38.60
N ASN A 95 -32.95 23.48 -38.47
CA ASN A 95 -33.11 22.55 -37.37
C ASN A 95 -32.61 21.12 -37.71
N LEU A 96 -32.85 20.68 -38.95
CA LEU A 96 -32.38 19.38 -39.44
C LEU A 96 -31.16 19.55 -40.36
N ILE A 97 -30.10 18.85 -40.04
CA ILE A 97 -28.87 18.72 -40.84
C ILE A 97 -28.77 17.29 -41.25
N GLN A 98 -28.79 17.01 -42.55
CA GLN A 98 -28.51 15.69 -43.15
C GLN A 98 -27.12 15.70 -43.77
N PHE A 99 -26.40 14.65 -43.64
CA PHE A 99 -25.05 14.53 -44.18
C PHE A 99 -24.82 13.17 -44.82
N GLU A 100 -24.01 13.18 -45.86
CA GLU A 100 -23.69 11.96 -46.63
C GLU A 100 -22.19 11.92 -46.94
N LYS A 101 -21.63 10.71 -46.90
CA LYS A 101 -20.24 10.36 -47.21
C LYS A 101 -19.20 11.01 -46.25
N ASP A 102 -18.40 10.17 -45.67
CA ASP A 102 -17.21 10.55 -44.85
C ASP A 102 -17.47 11.63 -43.78
N THR A 103 -18.61 11.50 -43.12
CA THR A 103 -18.96 12.47 -42.06
C THR A 103 -18.16 12.19 -40.82
N LYS A 104 -17.55 13.24 -40.24
CA LYS A 104 -16.80 13.20 -38.98
C LYS A 104 -17.34 14.27 -38.06
N LEU A 105 -17.75 13.86 -36.88
CA LEU A 105 -18.16 14.75 -35.78
C LEU A 105 -17.13 14.68 -34.67
N SER A 106 -16.53 15.80 -34.35
CA SER A 106 -15.54 15.95 -33.29
C SER A 106 -16.12 16.73 -32.14
N LEU A 107 -16.20 16.13 -30.97
CA LEU A 107 -16.60 16.76 -29.71
C LEU A 107 -15.49 16.60 -28.66
N GLU A 108 -15.55 17.33 -27.56
CA GLU A 108 -14.53 17.32 -26.51
C GLU A 108 -14.27 15.90 -25.97
N ASN A 109 -15.31 15.08 -25.86
CA ASN A 109 -15.26 13.78 -25.20
C ASN A 109 -15.26 12.58 -26.15
N PHE A 110 -15.56 12.74 -27.42
CA PHE A 110 -15.57 11.66 -28.39
C PHE A 110 -15.46 12.13 -29.85
N PHE A 111 -15.08 11.19 -30.71
CA PHE A 111 -15.04 11.33 -32.15
C PHE A 111 -15.97 10.33 -32.78
N LEU A 112 -16.79 10.80 -33.68
CA LEU A 112 -17.73 9.96 -34.39
C LEU A 112 -17.49 10.10 -35.89
N GLN A 113 -17.49 8.98 -36.61
CA GLN A 113 -17.37 8.89 -38.05
C GLN A 113 -18.48 8.02 -38.58
N GLY A 114 -19.11 8.39 -39.70
CA GLY A 114 -20.14 7.60 -40.34
C GLY A 114 -20.32 7.94 -41.82
N GLN A 115 -21.07 7.09 -42.52
CA GLN A 115 -21.29 7.26 -43.98
C GLN A 115 -22.50 8.16 -44.29
N LYS A 116 -23.56 8.03 -43.49
CA LYS A 116 -24.81 8.75 -43.67
C LYS A 116 -25.48 9.01 -42.36
N GLY A 117 -26.06 10.17 -42.19
CA GLY A 117 -26.79 10.47 -40.96
C GLY A 117 -27.57 11.78 -41.00
N SER A 118 -28.19 12.06 -39.85
CA SER A 118 -28.94 13.31 -39.60
C SER A 118 -28.72 13.78 -38.18
N PHE A 119 -28.78 15.07 -37.99
CA PHE A 119 -28.74 15.74 -36.70
C PHE A 119 -29.87 16.73 -36.56
N ILE A 120 -30.68 16.60 -35.48
CA ILE A 120 -31.78 17.49 -35.16
C ILE A 120 -31.30 18.40 -34.02
N ARG A 121 -31.08 19.69 -34.34
CA ARG A 121 -30.45 20.64 -33.43
C ARG A 121 -31.30 20.96 -32.17
N SER A 122 -32.63 21.04 -32.32
CA SER A 122 -33.52 21.39 -31.19
C SER A 122 -33.60 20.32 -30.07
N SER A 123 -33.33 19.09 -30.41
CA SER A 123 -33.37 17.93 -29.48
C SER A 123 -32.02 17.24 -29.32
N ASN A 124 -30.97 17.75 -29.95
CA ASN A 124 -29.64 17.10 -30.01
C ASN A 124 -29.68 15.63 -30.43
N ASN A 125 -30.75 15.27 -31.20
CA ASN A 125 -30.89 13.90 -31.70
C ASN A 125 -29.98 13.67 -32.90
N ILE A 126 -29.30 12.53 -32.88
CA ILE A 126 -28.41 12.08 -33.95
C ILE A 126 -28.82 10.67 -34.44
N GLU A 127 -28.77 10.50 -35.75
CA GLU A 127 -28.86 9.20 -36.37
C GLU A 127 -27.70 9.02 -37.35
N ILE A 128 -26.96 7.91 -37.25
CA ILE A 128 -25.84 7.61 -38.13
C ILE A 128 -25.89 6.15 -38.53
N GLN A 129 -25.58 5.88 -39.80
CA GLN A 129 -25.50 4.56 -40.36
C GLN A 129 -24.03 4.25 -40.74
N ASP A 130 -23.64 2.99 -40.48
CA ASP A 130 -22.33 2.43 -40.80
C ASP A 130 -21.18 3.34 -40.31
N GLY A 131 -21.02 3.38 -39.01
CA GLY A 131 -20.08 4.30 -38.39
C GLY A 131 -19.21 3.72 -37.29
N SER A 132 -18.40 4.59 -36.72
CA SER A 132 -17.61 4.30 -35.55
C SER A 132 -17.51 5.50 -34.61
N ILE A 133 -17.49 5.24 -33.32
CA ILE A 133 -17.17 6.22 -32.28
C ILE A 133 -15.87 5.85 -31.58
N PHE A 134 -15.03 6.82 -31.33
CA PHE A 134 -13.82 6.67 -30.54
C PHE A 134 -13.94 7.45 -29.24
N LEU A 135 -13.63 6.79 -28.12
CA LEU A 135 -13.65 7.33 -26.75
C LEU A 135 -12.21 7.52 -26.28
N PRO A 136 -11.63 8.75 -26.42
CA PRO A 136 -10.20 9.01 -26.19
C PRO A 136 -9.75 8.66 -24.75
N PHE A 137 -10.57 8.99 -23.75
CA PHE A 137 -10.24 8.75 -22.34
C PHE A 137 -10.08 7.28 -21.97
N ARG A 138 -10.66 6.37 -22.77
CA ARG A 138 -10.56 4.92 -22.59
C ARG A 138 -9.74 4.21 -23.65
N GLY A 139 -9.41 4.91 -24.74
CA GLY A 139 -8.77 4.29 -25.89
C GLY A 139 -9.66 3.21 -26.54
N LEU A 140 -11.00 3.35 -26.48
CA LEU A 140 -11.96 2.40 -27.02
C LEU A 140 -12.56 2.92 -28.33
N LYS A 141 -12.69 2.02 -29.30
CA LYS A 141 -13.44 2.24 -30.53
C LYS A 141 -14.66 1.33 -30.56
N VAL A 142 -15.79 1.88 -30.93
CA VAL A 142 -17.06 1.17 -31.15
C VAL A 142 -17.43 1.33 -32.60
N ASN A 143 -17.41 0.29 -33.39
CA ASN A 143 -17.98 0.24 -34.74
C ASN A 143 -19.44 -0.21 -34.62
N PHE A 144 -20.33 0.31 -35.43
CA PHE A 144 -21.76 0.01 -35.39
C PHE A 144 -22.41 0.08 -36.77
N SER A 145 -23.53 -0.65 -36.96
CA SER A 145 -24.35 -0.54 -38.18
C SER A 145 -25.30 0.66 -38.10
N GLN A 146 -25.81 0.98 -36.91
CA GLN A 146 -26.71 2.11 -36.71
C GLN A 146 -26.50 2.72 -35.31
N LEU A 147 -26.45 4.03 -35.24
CA LEU A 147 -26.51 4.82 -34.01
C LEU A 147 -27.76 5.69 -34.02
N ASN A 148 -28.55 5.67 -32.95
CA ASN A 148 -29.71 6.53 -32.75
C ASN A 148 -29.72 7.06 -31.33
N GLY A 149 -30.16 8.31 -31.13
CA GLY A 149 -30.42 8.83 -29.81
C GLY A 149 -30.13 10.32 -29.69
N SER A 150 -30.14 10.81 -28.45
CA SER A 150 -29.78 12.18 -28.12
C SER A 150 -28.38 12.24 -27.53
N LEU A 151 -27.56 13.18 -27.98
CA LEU A 151 -26.22 13.41 -27.44
C LEU A 151 -26.25 13.81 -25.95
N ASP A 152 -27.37 14.38 -25.49
CA ASP A 152 -27.53 14.79 -24.10
C ASP A 152 -27.98 13.63 -23.18
N ASN A 153 -28.77 12.66 -23.71
CA ASN A 153 -29.39 11.61 -22.91
C ASN A 153 -28.93 10.20 -23.30
N ASP A 154 -29.68 9.55 -24.17
CA ASP A 154 -29.47 8.14 -24.52
C ASP A 154 -28.95 7.98 -25.94
N LEU A 155 -27.93 7.18 -26.09
CA LEU A 155 -27.41 6.72 -27.38
C LEU A 155 -27.55 5.21 -27.48
N ASN A 156 -28.10 4.72 -28.59
CA ASN A 156 -28.28 3.30 -28.88
C ASN A 156 -27.55 2.92 -30.15
N PHE A 157 -26.68 1.90 -30.03
CA PHE A 157 -25.90 1.34 -31.14
C PHE A 157 -26.41 -0.06 -31.46
N LYS A 158 -26.59 -0.37 -32.75
CA LYS A 158 -26.90 -1.73 -33.23
C LYS A 158 -25.65 -2.36 -33.82
N ASP A 159 -25.56 -3.69 -33.64
CA ASP A 159 -24.48 -4.53 -34.16
C ASP A 159 -23.09 -3.97 -33.82
N ALA A 160 -22.93 -3.60 -32.54
CA ALA A 160 -21.75 -2.92 -32.06
C ALA A 160 -20.56 -3.89 -31.91
N ILE A 161 -19.37 -3.43 -32.34
CA ILE A 161 -18.09 -4.09 -32.12
C ILE A 161 -17.20 -3.13 -31.33
N ILE A 162 -16.91 -3.48 -30.08
CA ILE A 162 -16.13 -2.69 -29.16
C ILE A 162 -14.73 -3.28 -29.04
N SER A 163 -13.69 -2.48 -29.18
CA SER A 163 -12.30 -2.88 -28.98
C SER A 163 -11.40 -1.68 -28.67
N SER A 164 -10.29 -1.93 -27.95
CA SER A 164 -9.16 -0.99 -27.86
C SER A 164 -8.06 -1.30 -28.87
N CYS A 165 -8.22 -2.37 -29.66
CA CYS A 165 -7.25 -2.80 -30.62
C CYS A 165 -7.42 -2.09 -31.96
N MET A 166 -6.33 -1.69 -32.59
CA MET A 166 -6.35 -1.11 -33.93
C MET A 166 -6.94 -2.12 -34.96
N ASN A 167 -6.52 -3.37 -34.85
CA ASN A 167 -7.12 -4.50 -35.56
C ASN A 167 -7.80 -5.45 -34.55
N PRO A 168 -9.13 -5.39 -34.38
CA PRO A 168 -9.85 -6.21 -33.42
C PRO A 168 -9.70 -7.71 -33.57
N SER A 169 -9.45 -8.20 -34.79
CA SER A 169 -9.26 -9.63 -35.08
C SER A 169 -7.97 -10.20 -34.50
N ASP A 170 -6.93 -9.37 -34.38
CA ASP A 170 -5.63 -9.79 -33.85
C ASP A 170 -5.50 -9.61 -32.33
N GLY A 171 -6.47 -8.94 -31.72
CA GLY A 171 -6.52 -8.68 -30.29
C GLY A 171 -7.78 -9.23 -29.63
N TRP A 172 -8.60 -8.35 -29.10
CA TRP A 172 -9.90 -8.68 -28.53
C TRP A 172 -11.00 -7.81 -29.14
N LEU A 173 -12.19 -8.36 -29.17
CA LEU A 173 -13.40 -7.62 -29.48
C LEU A 173 -14.58 -8.11 -28.64
N ILE A 174 -15.46 -7.20 -28.32
CA ILE A 174 -16.79 -7.49 -27.78
C ILE A 174 -17.80 -7.15 -28.89
N GLY A 175 -18.45 -8.16 -29.43
CA GLY A 175 -19.60 -7.99 -30.30
C GLY A 175 -20.87 -7.95 -29.45
N ALA A 176 -21.78 -7.04 -29.75
CA ALA A 176 -23.08 -6.92 -29.08
C ALA A 176 -24.16 -6.54 -30.10
N ASN A 177 -25.35 -7.16 -30.02
CA ASN A 177 -26.44 -6.80 -30.92
C ASN A 177 -26.98 -5.39 -30.66
N GLU A 178 -26.92 -4.97 -29.39
CA GLU A 178 -27.37 -3.64 -28.94
C GLU A 178 -26.48 -3.15 -27.81
N VAL A 179 -26.05 -1.88 -27.89
CA VAL A 179 -25.35 -1.17 -26.83
C VAL A 179 -26.08 0.12 -26.57
N GLY A 180 -26.54 0.32 -25.36
CA GLY A 180 -27.15 1.58 -24.89
C GLY A 180 -26.19 2.33 -23.99
N LEU A 181 -26.07 3.65 -24.18
CA LEU A 181 -25.34 4.57 -23.33
C LEU A 181 -26.31 5.62 -22.79
N ASN A 182 -26.29 5.89 -21.49
CA ASN A 182 -27.02 6.98 -20.90
C ASN A 182 -26.02 8.00 -20.33
N ASN A 183 -26.04 9.19 -20.88
CA ASN A 183 -25.09 10.25 -20.56
C ASN A 183 -25.40 10.97 -19.23
N GLU A 184 -26.64 10.94 -18.74
CA GLU A 184 -27.01 11.51 -17.46
C GLU A 184 -26.51 10.65 -16.28
N THR A 185 -26.71 9.32 -16.42
CA THR A 185 -26.34 8.38 -15.35
C THR A 185 -24.94 7.81 -15.52
N TYR A 186 -24.27 8.12 -16.63
CA TYR A 186 -22.98 7.56 -17.04
C TYR A 186 -22.95 6.04 -17.07
N ARG A 187 -24.10 5.42 -17.36
CA ARG A 187 -24.28 3.97 -17.45
C ARG A 187 -24.48 3.53 -18.87
N GLY A 188 -23.98 2.36 -19.17
CA GLY A 188 -24.25 1.68 -20.42
C GLY A 188 -24.67 0.23 -20.14
N TYR A 189 -25.27 -0.35 -21.16
CA TYR A 189 -25.55 -1.79 -21.21
C TYR A 189 -25.23 -2.32 -22.60
N ALA A 190 -24.95 -3.62 -22.65
CA ALA A 190 -24.81 -4.35 -23.91
C ALA A 190 -25.61 -5.64 -23.83
N LYS A 191 -26.30 -6.00 -24.93
CA LYS A 191 -27.12 -7.21 -25.07
C LYS A 191 -26.52 -8.19 -26.05
N ASN A 192 -26.69 -9.50 -25.76
CA ASN A 192 -26.21 -10.61 -26.59
C ASN A 192 -24.70 -10.51 -26.91
N ILE A 193 -23.92 -10.40 -25.85
CA ILE A 193 -22.50 -10.14 -25.93
C ILE A 193 -21.73 -11.39 -26.31
N THR A 194 -20.74 -11.23 -27.15
CA THR A 194 -19.74 -12.25 -27.46
C THR A 194 -18.35 -11.62 -27.35
N LEU A 195 -17.56 -12.03 -26.36
CA LEU A 195 -16.14 -11.69 -26.27
C LEU A 195 -15.33 -12.67 -27.11
N LYS A 196 -14.55 -12.15 -28.04
CA LYS A 196 -13.60 -12.93 -28.83
C LYS A 196 -12.18 -12.44 -28.55
N ILE A 197 -11.23 -13.37 -28.47
CA ILE A 197 -9.81 -13.11 -28.33
C ILE A 197 -9.12 -13.82 -29.50
N LYS A 198 -8.41 -13.07 -30.34
CA LYS A 198 -7.81 -13.59 -31.59
C LYS A 198 -8.80 -14.43 -32.41
N GLY A 199 -10.02 -13.93 -32.54
CA GLY A 199 -11.08 -14.57 -33.31
C GLY A 199 -11.82 -15.71 -32.59
N ILE A 200 -11.30 -16.23 -31.49
CA ILE A 200 -11.90 -17.34 -30.71
C ILE A 200 -12.92 -16.75 -29.71
N SER A 201 -14.16 -17.29 -29.74
CA SER A 201 -15.20 -16.90 -28.77
C SER A 201 -14.91 -17.52 -27.41
N VAL A 202 -14.61 -16.67 -26.41
CA VAL A 202 -14.22 -17.10 -25.05
C VAL A 202 -15.31 -16.90 -24.02
N PHE A 203 -16.26 -15.99 -24.27
CA PHE A 203 -17.33 -15.68 -23.34
C PHE A 203 -18.56 -15.18 -24.08
N LYS A 204 -19.76 -15.54 -23.58
CA LYS A 204 -21.05 -15.02 -24.05
C LYS A 204 -21.93 -14.68 -22.86
N ALA A 205 -22.64 -13.56 -22.95
CA ALA A 205 -23.62 -13.16 -21.96
C ALA A 205 -24.84 -12.50 -22.62
N PRO A 206 -26.05 -12.74 -22.10
CA PRO A 206 -27.25 -12.12 -22.66
C PRO A 206 -27.32 -10.62 -22.38
N TYR A 207 -26.72 -10.18 -21.27
CA TYR A 207 -26.74 -8.80 -20.80
C TYR A 207 -25.50 -8.47 -19.96
N MET A 208 -24.93 -7.27 -20.13
CA MET A 208 -23.81 -6.77 -19.34
C MET A 208 -23.94 -5.25 -19.15
N PRO A 209 -24.10 -4.76 -17.91
CA PRO A 209 -24.00 -3.35 -17.60
C PRO A 209 -22.53 -2.91 -17.53
N PHE A 210 -22.24 -1.68 -17.89
CA PHE A 210 -20.90 -1.09 -17.75
C PHE A 210 -20.95 0.42 -17.49
N ALA A 211 -19.81 1.00 -17.07
CA ALA A 211 -19.64 2.42 -16.87
C ALA A 211 -19.13 3.11 -18.14
N THR A 212 -19.61 4.30 -18.45
CA THR A 212 -19.13 5.10 -19.57
C THR A 212 -18.02 6.08 -19.18
N THR A 213 -17.83 6.34 -17.88
CA THR A 213 -16.83 7.27 -17.33
C THR A 213 -15.92 6.57 -16.31
N ASN A 214 -14.96 7.31 -15.76
CA ASN A 214 -14.13 6.86 -14.64
C ASN A 214 -14.80 7.04 -13.28
N GLU A 215 -16.05 7.42 -13.21
CA GLU A 215 -16.81 7.51 -11.97
C GLU A 215 -17.08 6.13 -11.39
N ARG A 216 -17.28 6.09 -10.07
CA ARG A 216 -17.61 4.84 -9.38
C ARG A 216 -18.98 4.35 -9.84
N LEU A 217 -19.07 3.12 -10.29
CA LEU A 217 -20.33 2.49 -10.66
C LEU A 217 -20.43 1.08 -10.09
N SER A 218 -21.63 0.71 -9.67
CA SER A 218 -21.93 -0.65 -9.21
C SER A 218 -21.87 -1.63 -10.38
N GLY A 219 -21.22 -2.76 -10.17
CA GLY A 219 -21.09 -3.81 -11.19
C GLY A 219 -20.13 -4.92 -10.79
N PHE A 220 -20.08 -5.96 -11.60
CA PHE A 220 -19.09 -7.02 -11.45
C PHE A 220 -17.69 -6.50 -11.77
N LEU A 221 -16.74 -6.86 -10.90
CA LEU A 221 -15.33 -6.64 -11.14
C LEU A 221 -14.73 -7.87 -11.84
N GLU A 222 -13.47 -7.74 -12.24
CA GLU A 222 -12.73 -8.82 -12.90
C GLU A 222 -12.66 -10.07 -12.01
N PRO A 223 -13.11 -11.25 -12.51
CA PRO A 223 -12.97 -12.50 -11.77
C PRO A 223 -11.49 -12.86 -11.61
N THR A 224 -11.16 -13.51 -10.51
CA THR A 224 -9.80 -14.02 -10.29
C THR A 224 -9.77 -15.53 -10.42
N LEU A 225 -8.71 -16.03 -11.05
CA LEU A 225 -8.48 -17.46 -11.22
C LEU A 225 -7.03 -17.78 -10.87
N SER A 226 -6.86 -18.78 -10.03
CA SER A 226 -5.54 -19.33 -9.72
C SER A 226 -5.62 -20.82 -9.44
N SER A 227 -4.48 -21.49 -9.42
CA SER A 227 -4.36 -22.90 -9.08
C SER A 227 -3.22 -23.11 -8.07
N SER A 228 -3.44 -23.94 -7.07
CA SER A 228 -2.46 -24.24 -6.03
C SER A 228 -2.60 -25.69 -5.55
N SER A 229 -1.86 -26.08 -4.51
CA SER A 229 -2.04 -27.35 -3.80
C SER A 229 -3.44 -27.51 -3.16
N ASP A 230 -4.20 -26.41 -3.04
CA ASP A 230 -5.60 -26.44 -2.58
C ASP A 230 -6.59 -26.52 -3.77
N GLY A 231 -6.10 -26.84 -4.97
CA GLY A 231 -6.86 -26.92 -6.22
C GLY A 231 -7.11 -25.55 -6.86
N VAL A 232 -8.14 -25.48 -7.69
CA VAL A 232 -8.55 -24.24 -8.37
C VAL A 232 -9.21 -23.30 -7.37
N ASP A 233 -8.78 -22.05 -7.37
CA ASP A 233 -9.31 -20.96 -6.57
C ASP A 233 -9.90 -19.90 -7.51
N PHE A 234 -11.22 -19.73 -7.44
CA PHE A 234 -11.98 -18.85 -8.31
C PHE A 234 -12.81 -17.87 -7.48
N SER A 235 -12.76 -16.59 -7.80
CA SER A 235 -13.51 -15.55 -7.10
C SER A 235 -14.18 -14.59 -8.08
N VAL A 236 -15.43 -14.22 -7.79
CA VAL A 236 -16.22 -13.26 -8.57
C VAL A 236 -16.62 -12.10 -7.66
N PRO A 237 -15.96 -10.96 -7.74
CA PRO A 237 -16.30 -9.79 -6.95
C PRO A 237 -17.37 -8.94 -7.63
N TYR A 238 -18.29 -8.39 -6.80
CA TYR A 238 -19.28 -7.40 -7.18
C TYR A 238 -19.10 -6.14 -6.33
N PHE A 239 -18.91 -5.01 -6.99
CA PHE A 239 -18.80 -3.71 -6.35
C PHE A 239 -20.16 -3.00 -6.35
N ALA A 240 -20.56 -2.45 -5.21
CA ALA A 240 -21.79 -1.67 -5.08
C ALA A 240 -21.54 -0.35 -4.38
N ILE A 241 -22.04 0.72 -4.97
CA ILE A 241 -22.11 2.05 -4.35
C ILE A 241 -23.31 2.07 -3.45
N LEU A 242 -23.13 2.33 -2.15
CA LEU A 242 -24.20 2.47 -1.17
C LEU A 242 -24.63 3.93 -1.00
N SER A 243 -23.66 4.85 -1.11
CA SER A 243 -23.88 6.30 -1.09
C SER A 243 -22.70 7.03 -1.73
N ASP A 244 -22.77 8.37 -1.84
CA ASP A 244 -21.65 9.18 -2.31
C ASP A 244 -20.37 8.97 -1.49
N HIS A 245 -20.52 8.55 -0.24
CA HIS A 245 -19.44 8.40 0.72
C HIS A 245 -19.09 6.95 1.05
N SER A 246 -19.86 5.97 0.57
CA SER A 246 -19.67 4.57 0.93
C SER A 246 -19.84 3.62 -0.25
N ASP A 247 -19.07 2.58 -0.21
CA ASP A 247 -19.14 1.46 -1.15
C ASP A 247 -18.84 0.13 -0.46
N ILE A 248 -19.24 -0.94 -1.11
CA ILE A 248 -18.99 -2.31 -0.68
C ILE A 248 -18.56 -3.17 -1.86
N THR A 249 -17.58 -4.00 -1.65
CA THR A 249 -17.21 -5.08 -2.58
C THR A 249 -17.51 -6.41 -1.90
N LEU A 250 -18.32 -7.23 -2.54
CA LEU A 250 -18.62 -8.60 -2.12
C LEU A 250 -18.08 -9.56 -3.16
N ALA A 251 -17.37 -10.61 -2.74
CA ALA A 251 -16.90 -11.64 -3.64
C ALA A 251 -17.36 -13.02 -3.18
N LEU A 252 -17.95 -13.77 -4.09
CA LEU A 252 -18.14 -15.20 -3.93
C LEU A 252 -16.87 -15.91 -4.37
N ARG A 253 -16.32 -16.74 -3.51
CA ARG A 253 -15.06 -17.44 -3.73
C ARG A 253 -15.21 -18.93 -3.50
N ASN A 254 -14.59 -19.72 -4.37
CA ASN A 254 -14.53 -21.16 -4.22
C ASN A 254 -13.10 -21.66 -4.37
N ILE A 255 -12.62 -22.40 -3.38
CA ILE A 255 -11.33 -23.10 -3.40
C ILE A 255 -11.63 -24.60 -3.40
N ALA A 256 -11.24 -25.31 -4.46
CA ALA A 256 -11.71 -26.66 -4.75
C ALA A 256 -11.54 -27.64 -3.57
N GLU A 257 -10.36 -27.67 -2.93
CA GLU A 257 -10.06 -28.56 -1.82
C GLU A 257 -10.55 -28.05 -0.44
N ARG A 258 -10.96 -26.78 -0.36
CA ARG A 258 -11.37 -26.15 0.90
C ARG A 258 -12.88 -25.89 0.97
N GLY A 259 -13.48 -25.38 -0.10
CA GLY A 259 -14.90 -25.07 -0.17
C GLY A 259 -15.21 -23.66 -0.62
N SER A 260 -16.44 -23.22 -0.36
CA SER A 260 -16.94 -21.91 -0.76
C SER A 260 -16.98 -20.93 0.40
N GLY A 261 -16.75 -19.67 0.09
CA GLY A 261 -16.75 -18.58 1.04
C GLY A 261 -17.19 -17.26 0.41
N ILE A 262 -17.31 -16.27 1.27
CA ILE A 262 -17.66 -14.90 0.91
C ILE A 262 -16.54 -13.98 1.45
N GLU A 263 -16.10 -13.05 0.64
CA GLU A 263 -15.22 -11.95 1.05
C GLU A 263 -15.96 -10.62 0.95
N LEU A 264 -15.68 -9.72 1.86
CA LEU A 264 -16.28 -8.40 1.97
C LEU A 264 -15.21 -7.35 2.19
N ASN A 265 -15.28 -6.25 1.44
CA ASN A 265 -14.58 -5.00 1.72
C ASN A 265 -15.61 -3.88 1.72
N TYR A 266 -15.81 -3.22 2.86
CA TYR A 266 -16.68 -2.06 3.02
C TYR A 266 -15.83 -0.83 3.28
N ARG A 267 -16.12 0.27 2.59
CA ARG A 267 -15.43 1.55 2.77
C ARG A 267 -16.42 2.67 2.97
N TYR A 268 -16.10 3.55 3.88
CA TYR A 268 -16.81 4.79 4.11
C TYR A 268 -15.79 5.92 4.29
N ILE A 269 -15.98 7.04 3.61
CA ILE A 269 -15.12 8.20 3.73
C ILE A 269 -15.96 9.47 3.66
N LYS A 270 -15.81 10.30 4.68
CA LYS A 270 -16.42 11.63 4.76
C LYS A 270 -15.39 12.56 5.40
N GLU A 271 -15.65 13.87 5.39
CA GLU A 271 -14.72 14.92 5.83
C GLU A 271 -13.95 14.60 7.14
N HIS A 272 -14.64 14.00 8.12
CA HIS A 272 -14.07 13.74 9.45
C HIS A 272 -14.02 12.24 9.82
N THR A 273 -14.41 11.37 8.92
CA THR A 273 -14.49 9.93 9.20
C THR A 273 -13.95 9.14 8.03
N LYS A 274 -13.08 8.19 8.32
CA LYS A 274 -12.61 7.18 7.37
C LYS A 274 -12.75 5.80 8.00
N ASN A 275 -13.47 4.93 7.32
CA ASN A 275 -13.77 3.60 7.79
C ASN A 275 -13.46 2.58 6.69
N ASN A 276 -12.81 1.48 7.03
CA ASN A 276 -12.58 0.35 6.16
C ASN A 276 -12.77 -0.94 6.94
N ILE A 277 -13.64 -1.82 6.45
CA ILE A 277 -13.91 -3.13 7.03
C ILE A 277 -13.60 -4.18 5.98
N ASP A 278 -12.66 -5.03 6.28
CA ASP A 278 -12.30 -6.22 5.51
C ASP A 278 -12.75 -7.46 6.27
N ALA A 279 -13.42 -8.39 5.63
CA ALA A 279 -13.83 -9.65 6.25
C ALA A 279 -13.92 -10.77 5.21
N PHE A 280 -13.69 -11.99 5.65
CA PHE A 280 -14.06 -13.17 4.89
C PHE A 280 -14.60 -14.28 5.80
N TYR A 281 -15.41 -15.13 5.21
CA TYR A 281 -16.02 -16.27 5.88
C TYR A 281 -16.14 -17.47 4.95
N PHE A 282 -15.61 -18.61 5.37
CA PHE A 282 -15.76 -19.91 4.75
C PHE A 282 -16.53 -20.82 5.69
N ASN A 283 -17.70 -21.26 5.29
CA ASN A 283 -18.59 -22.06 6.14
C ASN A 283 -18.02 -23.44 6.48
N SER A 284 -17.26 -24.03 5.55
CA SER A 284 -16.68 -25.35 5.73
C SER A 284 -15.36 -25.46 4.96
N ASP A 285 -14.24 -25.49 5.70
CA ASP A 285 -12.91 -25.81 5.14
C ASP A 285 -12.68 -27.31 5.22
N LYS A 286 -12.91 -28.00 4.11
CA LYS A 286 -12.77 -29.48 4.00
C LYS A 286 -11.36 -29.95 4.33
N LYS A 287 -10.33 -29.20 3.93
CA LYS A 287 -8.93 -29.54 4.21
C LYS A 287 -8.62 -29.37 5.70
N MET A 288 -9.16 -28.32 6.34
CA MET A 288 -9.06 -28.15 7.80
C MET A 288 -9.74 -29.29 8.53
N GLN A 289 -10.95 -29.65 8.15
CA GLN A 289 -11.72 -30.76 8.75
C GLN A 289 -11.01 -32.11 8.60
N LYS A 290 -10.38 -32.34 7.45
CA LYS A 290 -9.61 -33.58 7.22
C LYS A 290 -8.36 -33.65 8.10
N ASN A 291 -7.63 -32.55 8.27
CA ASN A 291 -6.39 -32.51 9.02
C ASN A 291 -6.62 -32.40 10.54
N PHE A 292 -7.72 -31.77 10.95
CA PHE A 292 -8.07 -31.50 12.34
C PHE A 292 -9.56 -31.75 12.57
N PRO A 293 -9.98 -33.04 12.65
CA PRO A 293 -11.41 -33.42 12.73
C PRO A 293 -12.14 -32.87 13.96
N GLU A 294 -11.41 -32.58 15.04
CA GLU A 294 -11.96 -32.07 16.30
C GLU A 294 -12.17 -30.55 16.31
N GLN A 295 -11.68 -29.84 15.28
CA GLN A 295 -11.77 -28.40 15.18
C GLN A 295 -13.03 -27.98 14.42
N THR A 296 -13.49 -26.76 14.69
CA THR A 296 -14.54 -26.15 13.86
C THR A 296 -14.00 -25.96 12.44
N ASN A 297 -14.76 -26.35 11.46
CA ASN A 297 -14.40 -26.22 10.05
C ASN A 297 -14.82 -24.88 9.42
N SER A 298 -15.57 -24.05 10.15
CA SER A 298 -15.85 -22.67 9.72
C SER A 298 -14.66 -21.77 9.99
N ARG A 299 -14.21 -21.04 8.98
CA ARG A 299 -13.03 -20.18 9.06
C ARG A 299 -13.35 -18.76 8.62
N TRP A 300 -12.92 -17.82 9.41
CA TRP A 300 -13.17 -16.41 9.17
C TRP A 300 -12.01 -15.53 9.66
N ALA A 301 -11.92 -14.35 9.09
CA ALA A 301 -11.10 -13.27 9.64
C ALA A 301 -11.71 -11.93 9.25
N TYR A 302 -11.53 -10.93 10.09
CA TYR A 302 -11.93 -9.57 9.81
C TYR A 302 -10.92 -8.54 10.32
N LYS A 303 -10.97 -7.35 9.73
CA LYS A 303 -10.19 -6.19 10.14
C LYS A 303 -11.04 -4.93 10.01
N ILE A 304 -11.08 -4.16 11.07
CA ILE A 304 -11.74 -2.85 11.14
C ILE A 304 -10.66 -1.79 11.27
N GLN A 305 -10.66 -0.84 10.36
CA GLN A 305 -9.82 0.35 10.42
C GLN A 305 -10.74 1.56 10.37
N ASP A 306 -10.75 2.32 11.45
CA ASP A 306 -11.61 3.50 11.58
C ASP A 306 -10.80 4.67 12.12
N SER A 307 -11.08 5.85 11.61
CA SER A 307 -10.54 7.12 12.10
C SER A 307 -11.66 8.15 12.09
N LEU A 308 -11.97 8.67 13.27
CA LEU A 308 -12.99 9.69 13.51
C LEU A 308 -12.36 10.93 14.12
N MET A 309 -12.33 12.04 13.40
CA MET A 309 -11.89 13.32 13.91
C MET A 309 -12.98 13.94 14.81
N LEU A 310 -12.58 14.36 16.01
CA LEU A 310 -13.46 14.99 16.99
C LEU A 310 -13.38 16.51 16.85
N ASN A 311 -14.45 17.12 16.33
CA ASN A 311 -14.52 18.54 16.12
C ASN A 311 -15.45 19.20 17.16
N ASN A 312 -15.11 20.42 17.57
CA ASN A 312 -16.04 21.22 18.37
C ASN A 312 -17.11 21.87 17.49
N SER A 313 -18.06 22.57 18.12
CA SER A 313 -19.15 23.28 17.43
C SER A 313 -18.67 24.36 16.43
N SER A 314 -17.43 24.84 16.56
CA SER A 314 -16.79 25.76 15.63
C SER A 314 -15.95 25.07 14.53
N GLY A 315 -16.02 23.74 14.41
CA GLY A 315 -15.29 22.96 13.42
C GLY A 315 -13.80 22.73 13.72
N MET A 316 -13.30 23.17 14.88
CA MET A 316 -11.91 22.97 15.27
C MET A 316 -11.71 21.52 15.74
N ASN A 317 -10.77 20.82 15.13
CA ASN A 317 -10.36 19.48 15.56
C ASN A 317 -9.64 19.56 16.91
N TRP A 318 -10.14 18.84 17.91
CA TRP A 318 -9.54 18.72 19.23
C TRP A 318 -9.05 17.32 19.56
N GLY A 319 -9.38 16.32 18.73
CA GLY A 319 -8.94 14.95 18.95
C GLY A 319 -9.33 14.01 17.83
N GLU A 320 -8.99 12.75 17.99
CA GLU A 320 -9.26 11.68 17.04
C GLU A 320 -9.45 10.35 17.79
N ILE A 321 -10.39 9.54 17.31
CA ILE A 321 -10.53 8.14 17.68
C ILE A 321 -10.00 7.30 16.53
N VAL A 322 -9.07 6.40 16.82
CA VAL A 322 -8.49 5.47 15.85
C VAL A 322 -8.75 4.04 16.30
N ILE A 323 -9.33 3.24 15.42
CA ILE A 323 -9.53 1.81 15.62
C ILE A 323 -8.71 1.07 14.55
N ASN A 324 -7.92 0.09 14.99
CA ASN A 324 -7.25 -0.89 14.13
C ASN A 324 -7.37 -2.26 14.79
N TRP A 325 -8.47 -2.94 14.48
CA TRP A 325 -8.84 -4.17 15.12
C TRP A 325 -8.94 -5.30 14.11
N GLY A 326 -8.13 -6.33 14.30
CA GLY A 326 -8.16 -7.54 13.49
C GLY A 326 -8.35 -8.78 14.36
N GLU A 327 -9.15 -9.72 13.87
CA GLU A 327 -9.39 -10.99 14.53
C GLU A 327 -9.63 -12.09 13.50
N ALA A 328 -9.29 -13.31 13.87
CA ALA A 328 -9.38 -14.48 13.01
C ALA A 328 -9.84 -15.70 13.81
N SER A 329 -10.52 -16.62 13.14
CA SER A 329 -11.02 -17.87 13.73
C SER A 329 -9.91 -18.73 14.34
N ASP A 330 -8.73 -18.67 13.74
CA ASP A 330 -7.57 -19.45 14.15
C ASP A 330 -6.27 -18.82 13.64
N ALA A 331 -5.14 -19.22 14.22
CA ALA A 331 -3.82 -18.68 13.90
C ALA A 331 -3.32 -19.04 12.48
N MET A 332 -3.96 -19.99 11.80
CA MET A 332 -3.53 -20.51 10.51
C MET A 332 -4.38 -20.01 9.34
N VAL A 333 -5.53 -19.37 9.61
CA VAL A 333 -6.51 -19.06 8.57
C VAL A 333 -5.93 -18.16 7.47
N LEU A 334 -5.19 -17.10 7.81
CA LEU A 334 -4.59 -16.20 6.81
C LEU A 334 -3.47 -16.87 6.00
N ARG A 335 -2.76 -17.84 6.59
CA ARG A 335 -1.77 -18.64 5.89
C ARG A 335 -2.42 -19.56 4.86
N ASP A 336 -3.55 -20.16 5.24
CA ASP A 336 -4.24 -21.17 4.45
C ASP A 336 -5.17 -20.56 3.40
N ILE A 337 -5.89 -19.51 3.76
CA ILE A 337 -6.88 -18.81 2.95
C ILE A 337 -6.51 -17.32 2.87
N PRO A 338 -5.51 -16.94 2.05
CA PRO A 338 -5.18 -15.53 1.86
C PRO A 338 -6.35 -14.81 1.19
N GLY A 339 -6.65 -13.59 1.63
CA GLY A 339 -7.68 -12.75 1.03
C GLY A 339 -7.38 -12.43 -0.44
N GLU A 340 -8.40 -12.44 -1.29
CA GLU A 340 -8.31 -12.01 -2.69
C GLU A 340 -8.70 -10.53 -2.86
N ILE A 341 -9.80 -10.11 -2.24
CA ILE A 341 -10.25 -8.71 -2.23
C ILE A 341 -10.03 -8.03 -0.89
N THR A 342 -9.79 -8.79 0.18
CA THR A 342 -9.65 -8.30 1.56
C THR A 342 -8.20 -8.09 1.96
N SER A 343 -7.97 -7.14 2.87
CA SER A 343 -6.65 -6.79 3.43
C SER A 343 -6.60 -7.05 4.94
N VAL A 344 -7.16 -8.16 5.42
CA VAL A 344 -7.15 -8.49 6.86
C VAL A 344 -5.71 -8.64 7.35
N GLY A 345 -4.87 -9.34 6.60
CA GLY A 345 -3.45 -9.53 6.90
C GLY A 345 -2.77 -10.34 5.81
N MET A 346 -1.45 -10.48 5.94
CA MET A 346 -0.63 -11.28 5.01
C MET A 346 -0.42 -12.70 5.53
N GLN A 347 -0.11 -13.64 4.63
CA GLN A 347 0.15 -15.04 4.97
C GLN A 347 1.29 -15.25 6.00
N ARG A 348 2.20 -14.27 6.12
CA ARG A 348 3.38 -14.34 6.99
C ARG A 348 3.32 -13.38 8.17
N ASP A 349 2.17 -12.76 8.43
CA ASP A 349 2.00 -11.93 9.62
C ASP A 349 2.07 -12.78 10.88
N HIS A 350 2.71 -12.26 11.90
CA HIS A 350 2.83 -12.92 13.20
C HIS A 350 1.68 -12.62 14.13
N TYR A 351 1.05 -11.45 13.95
CA TYR A 351 0.01 -10.95 14.82
C TYR A 351 -1.04 -10.16 14.03
N LEU A 352 -2.28 -10.21 14.48
CA LEU A 352 -3.30 -9.20 14.20
C LEU A 352 -3.35 -8.18 15.35
N ASN A 353 -3.37 -6.91 15.00
CA ASN A 353 -3.49 -5.83 15.98
C ASN A 353 -4.92 -5.72 16.47
N GLN A 354 -5.08 -5.45 17.77
CA GLN A 354 -6.35 -5.15 18.44
C GLN A 354 -6.16 -3.84 19.21
N ASN A 355 -6.28 -2.72 18.49
CA ASN A 355 -5.99 -1.39 19.04
C ASN A 355 -7.19 -0.46 18.89
N VAL A 356 -7.53 0.20 20.00
CA VAL A 356 -8.46 1.33 20.04
C VAL A 356 -7.76 2.47 20.78
N LYS A 357 -7.62 3.62 20.14
CA LYS A 357 -6.94 4.76 20.68
C LYS A 357 -7.77 6.03 20.52
N ILE A 358 -7.93 6.75 21.63
CA ILE A 358 -8.51 8.09 21.66
C ILE A 358 -7.37 9.04 21.99
N HIS A 359 -7.12 10.02 21.17
CA HIS A 359 -6.12 11.03 21.48
C HIS A 359 -6.67 12.43 21.26
N SER A 360 -6.16 13.35 22.04
CA SER A 360 -6.54 14.74 22.02
C SER A 360 -5.32 15.64 22.20
N SER A 361 -5.31 16.77 21.53
CA SER A 361 -4.23 17.76 21.59
C SER A 361 -4.78 19.11 22.02
N PHE A 362 -4.32 19.59 23.17
CA PHE A 362 -4.57 20.92 23.68
C PHE A 362 -3.29 21.75 23.58
N LYS A 363 -3.36 23.05 23.80
CA LYS A 363 -2.24 23.97 23.61
C LYS A 363 -0.86 23.48 24.05
N ASN A 364 -0.76 22.83 25.21
CA ASN A 364 0.50 22.33 25.78
C ASN A 364 0.46 20.85 26.13
N PHE A 365 -0.68 20.19 25.96
CA PHE A 365 -0.92 18.80 26.35
C PHE A 365 -1.36 17.96 25.18
N GLN A 366 -0.85 16.75 25.14
CA GLN A 366 -1.37 15.67 24.30
C GLN A 366 -1.75 14.53 25.25
N ILE A 367 -2.99 14.11 25.18
CA ILE A 367 -3.53 13.05 26.04
C ILE A 367 -4.00 11.93 25.14
N SER A 368 -3.63 10.70 25.46
CA SER A 368 -4.21 9.53 24.79
C SER A 368 -4.62 8.47 25.80
N LEU A 369 -5.76 7.86 25.50
CA LEU A 369 -6.27 6.65 26.13
C LEU A 369 -6.23 5.54 25.09
N GLU A 370 -5.64 4.39 25.43
CA GLU A 370 -5.41 3.31 24.48
C GLU A 370 -5.75 1.95 25.12
N HIS A 371 -6.46 1.15 24.36
CA HIS A 371 -6.52 -0.31 24.53
C HIS A 371 -5.70 -0.94 23.44
N GLN A 372 -4.74 -1.81 23.77
CA GLN A 372 -3.91 -2.52 22.80
C GLN A 372 -3.80 -4.00 23.19
N GLY A 373 -4.18 -4.86 22.28
CA GLY A 373 -3.98 -6.29 22.35
C GLY A 373 -3.48 -6.83 21.00
N TYR A 374 -3.21 -8.11 20.98
CA TYR A 374 -2.76 -8.84 19.79
C TYR A 374 -3.40 -10.21 19.78
N GLN A 375 -3.80 -10.67 18.61
CA GLN A 375 -4.05 -12.09 18.36
C GLN A 375 -2.85 -12.67 17.61
N THR A 376 -2.20 -13.69 18.15
CA THR A 376 -1.11 -14.34 17.46
C THR A 376 -1.63 -15.17 16.28
N LEU A 377 -0.90 -15.11 15.18
CA LEU A 377 -1.09 -15.96 14.00
C LEU A 377 -0.07 -17.10 13.97
N ASN A 378 0.58 -17.32 15.08
CA ASN A 378 1.54 -18.39 15.29
C ASN A 378 1.12 -19.21 16.52
N PRO A 379 0.78 -20.51 16.34
CA PRO A 379 0.31 -21.36 17.42
C PRO A 379 1.35 -21.60 18.52
N LEU A 380 2.62 -21.25 18.30
CA LEU A 380 3.69 -21.40 19.30
C LEU A 380 3.93 -20.14 20.14
N LEU A 381 3.34 -19.01 19.75
CA LEU A 381 3.50 -17.75 20.46
C LEU A 381 2.26 -17.45 21.30
N THR A 382 2.46 -16.80 22.44
CA THR A 382 1.37 -16.23 23.22
C THR A 382 0.87 -14.95 22.58
N ASN A 383 -0.37 -14.55 22.86
CA ASN A 383 -0.89 -13.23 22.44
C ASN A 383 -0.17 -12.08 23.17
N GLY A 384 0.70 -12.35 24.11
CA GLY A 384 1.44 -11.36 24.88
C GLY A 384 0.57 -10.63 25.91
N TYR A 385 1.00 -9.43 26.30
CA TYR A 385 0.29 -8.60 27.25
C TYR A 385 -0.69 -7.66 26.52
N LYS A 386 -1.90 -7.55 27.05
CA LYS A 386 -2.82 -6.45 26.74
C LYS A 386 -2.46 -5.24 27.57
N LYS A 387 -2.57 -4.05 26.99
CA LYS A 387 -2.52 -2.76 27.67
C LYS A 387 -3.96 -2.25 27.78
N SER A 388 -4.55 -2.34 28.97
CA SER A 388 -5.97 -2.02 29.12
C SER A 388 -6.29 -1.50 30.54
N PRO A 389 -6.45 -0.18 30.71
CA PRO A 389 -6.14 0.92 29.80
C PRO A 389 -4.65 1.31 29.82
N SER A 390 -4.22 2.03 28.79
CA SER A 390 -2.96 2.78 28.77
C SER A 390 -3.26 4.28 28.60
N ILE A 391 -2.87 5.07 29.57
CA ILE A 391 -3.05 6.52 29.58
C ILE A 391 -1.68 7.17 29.35
N ASN A 392 -1.59 8.02 28.33
CA ASN A 392 -0.40 8.81 28.07
C ASN A 392 -0.73 10.29 28.15
N VAL A 393 0.06 11.04 28.92
CA VAL A 393 -0.03 12.49 28.99
C VAL A 393 1.33 13.07 28.67
N ASN A 394 1.41 13.81 27.57
CA ASN A 394 2.60 14.54 27.17
C ASN A 394 2.35 16.04 27.35
N PHE A 395 3.12 16.67 28.21
CA PHE A 395 3.13 18.10 28.39
C PHE A 395 4.37 18.70 27.76
N SER A 396 4.23 19.82 27.06
CA SER A 396 5.36 20.56 26.48
C SER A 396 5.08 22.06 26.54
N LYS A 397 5.94 22.81 27.23
CA LYS A 397 5.83 24.26 27.30
C LYS A 397 7.22 24.89 27.29
N ARG A 398 7.34 26.02 26.58
CA ARG A 398 8.55 26.84 26.60
C ARG A 398 8.38 28.04 27.50
N ILE A 399 9.26 28.18 28.47
CA ILE A 399 9.30 29.29 29.43
C ILE A 399 10.71 29.89 29.42
N ASN A 400 10.85 31.17 29.10
CA ASN A 400 12.14 31.88 29.08
C ASN A 400 13.29 31.11 28.39
N SER A 401 13.05 30.62 27.17
CA SER A 401 14.00 29.83 26.38
C SER A 401 14.27 28.40 26.89
N VAL A 402 13.70 27.95 27.98
CA VAL A 402 13.79 26.59 28.47
C VAL A 402 12.53 25.83 28.03
N ASN A 403 12.71 24.69 27.37
CA ASN A 403 11.63 23.77 27.06
C ASN A 403 11.45 22.80 28.24
N ILE A 404 10.25 22.76 28.80
CA ILE A 404 9.85 21.81 29.82
C ILE A 404 9.01 20.75 29.15
N LYS A 405 9.42 19.51 29.22
CA LYS A 405 8.67 18.35 28.72
C LYS A 405 8.42 17.39 29.86
N HIS A 406 7.20 16.91 29.95
CA HIS A 406 6.83 15.87 30.89
C HIS A 406 6.03 14.81 30.16
N LYS A 407 6.48 13.58 30.20
CA LYS A 407 5.80 12.40 29.67
C LYS A 407 5.38 11.55 30.87
N LEU A 408 4.08 11.33 31.01
CA LEU A 408 3.48 10.41 31.98
C LEU A 408 2.78 9.29 31.23
N ASN A 409 3.08 8.06 31.60
CA ASN A 409 2.37 6.87 31.12
C ASN A 409 1.91 6.05 32.30
N ILE A 410 0.64 5.72 32.35
CA ILE A 410 0.03 4.80 33.31
C ILE A 410 -0.62 3.70 32.53
N THR A 411 -0.15 2.47 32.66
CA THR A 411 -0.62 1.32 31.86
C THR A 411 -0.89 0.13 32.76
N ASN A 412 -2.07 -0.43 32.63
CA ASN A 412 -2.42 -1.72 33.20
C ASN A 412 -2.12 -2.83 32.19
N PHE A 413 -1.37 -3.84 32.62
CA PHE A 413 -0.98 -4.99 31.82
C PHE A 413 -1.71 -6.24 32.31
N GLU A 414 -2.36 -6.91 31.35
CA GLU A 414 -3.09 -8.16 31.57
C GLU A 414 -2.51 -9.20 30.61
N ALA A 415 -2.22 -10.39 31.09
CA ALA A 415 -1.73 -11.47 30.28
C ALA A 415 -2.85 -11.99 29.37
N ASN A 416 -2.59 -12.08 28.08
CA ASN A 416 -3.52 -12.65 27.13
C ASN A 416 -3.07 -14.08 26.79
N ASN A 417 -3.39 -15.02 27.66
CA ASN A 417 -2.95 -16.42 27.56
C ASN A 417 -3.90 -17.29 26.72
N LEU A 418 -4.88 -16.70 26.02
CA LEU A 418 -5.85 -17.46 25.25
C LEU A 418 -5.20 -18.10 24.02
N HIS A 419 -4.80 -19.34 24.19
CA HIS A 419 -4.46 -20.26 23.11
C HIS A 419 -5.70 -21.05 22.69
N GLU A 420 -6.69 -20.36 22.15
CA GLU A 420 -7.91 -21.00 21.67
C GLU A 420 -7.72 -21.81 20.39
N PHE A 421 -6.53 -21.76 19.81
CA PHE A 421 -6.28 -22.38 18.51
C PHE A 421 -6.52 -23.91 18.50
N PHE A 422 -6.18 -24.59 19.59
CA PHE A 422 -6.33 -26.05 19.69
C PHE A 422 -7.44 -26.50 20.64
N GLY A 423 -8.23 -25.63 21.16
CA GLY A 423 -9.22 -25.96 22.20
C GLY A 423 -8.59 -26.56 23.47
N ALA A 424 -9.27 -26.46 24.59
CA ALA A 424 -8.78 -26.98 25.87
C ALA A 424 -8.61 -28.52 25.92
N SER A 425 -9.11 -29.23 24.92
CA SER A 425 -9.09 -30.70 24.81
C SER A 425 -7.85 -31.26 24.10
N SER A 426 -7.12 -30.45 23.33
CA SER A 426 -5.93 -30.96 22.65
C SER A 426 -4.75 -31.07 23.61
N SER A 427 -3.95 -32.14 23.48
CA SER A 427 -2.72 -32.31 24.27
C SER A 427 -1.76 -31.16 24.13
N MET A 428 -1.75 -30.48 22.98
CA MET A 428 -0.91 -29.35 22.68
C MET A 428 -1.44 -28.05 23.30
N GLY A 429 -2.73 -27.79 23.32
CA GLY A 429 -3.33 -26.65 24.03
C GLY A 429 -2.98 -26.67 25.52
N LYS A 430 -2.87 -27.85 26.12
CA LYS A 430 -2.40 -28.02 27.51
C LYS A 430 -0.92 -27.69 27.71
N TYR A 431 -0.05 -27.98 26.74
CA TYR A 431 1.39 -27.70 26.83
C TYR A 431 1.74 -26.23 26.61
N LEU A 432 0.99 -25.51 25.78
CA LEU A 432 1.25 -24.10 25.48
C LEU A 432 0.57 -23.14 26.48
N ALA A 433 -0.43 -23.62 27.22
CA ALA A 433 -1.13 -22.84 28.25
C ALA A 433 -0.35 -22.68 29.58
N ILE A 434 0.86 -23.27 29.69
CA ILE A 434 1.62 -23.22 30.94
C ILE A 434 2.54 -21.98 30.95
N ILE A 435 1.97 -20.82 31.07
CA ILE A 435 2.59 -19.74 31.86
C ILE A 435 1.85 -19.76 33.18
N GLU A 436 2.34 -20.60 34.09
CA GLU A 436 1.85 -20.60 35.48
C GLU A 436 2.11 -19.23 36.08
N ASP A 437 1.08 -18.59 36.63
CA ASP A 437 1.12 -17.29 37.29
C ASP A 437 1.71 -16.14 36.45
N PRO A 438 1.04 -15.63 35.42
CA PRO A 438 1.52 -14.46 34.71
C PRO A 438 1.61 -13.26 35.66
N ILE A 439 2.70 -12.52 35.53
CA ILE A 439 2.86 -11.26 36.28
C ILE A 439 1.99 -10.20 35.59
N GLU A 440 1.01 -9.70 36.29
CA GLU A 440 0.11 -8.66 35.81
C GLU A 440 0.16 -7.45 36.75
N GLY A 441 -0.35 -6.31 36.27
CA GLY A 441 -0.47 -5.13 37.12
C GLY A 441 -0.21 -3.83 36.38
N ARG A 442 -0.10 -2.78 37.16
CA ARG A 442 0.01 -1.41 36.67
C ARG A 442 1.45 -0.92 36.70
N ARG A 443 1.89 -0.34 35.59
CA ARG A 443 3.13 0.42 35.50
C ARG A 443 2.83 1.91 35.43
N THR A 444 3.56 2.72 36.19
CA THR A 444 3.58 4.18 36.10
C THR A 444 4.99 4.63 35.72
N TYR A 445 5.11 5.29 34.59
CA TYR A 445 6.36 5.86 34.10
C TYR A 445 6.23 7.36 33.92
N SER A 446 7.22 8.12 34.40
CA SER A 446 7.29 9.56 34.29
C SER A 446 8.67 9.99 33.80
N ASP A 447 8.74 10.90 32.85
CA ASP A 447 9.99 11.49 32.32
C ASP A 447 9.82 13.02 32.27
N LEU A 448 10.41 13.70 33.25
CA LEU A 448 10.43 15.16 33.32
C LEU A 448 11.78 15.65 32.79
N THR A 449 11.77 16.44 31.72
CA THR A 449 12.97 16.93 31.06
C THR A 449 12.91 18.44 30.88
N PHE A 450 13.98 19.12 31.29
CA PHE A 450 14.25 20.53 31.00
C PHE A 450 15.34 20.61 29.93
N SER A 451 15.08 21.31 28.86
CA SER A 451 16.05 21.47 27.76
C SER A 451 16.16 22.91 27.30
N LYS A 452 17.38 23.32 26.96
CA LYS A 452 17.66 24.63 26.43
C LYS A 452 18.55 24.50 25.19
N GLN A 453 18.14 25.19 24.15
CA GLN A 453 18.90 25.29 22.92
C GLN A 453 19.71 26.59 22.90
N PHE A 454 20.99 26.46 22.58
CA PHE A 454 21.92 27.56 22.39
C PHE A 454 22.41 27.51 20.95
N ILE A 455 22.32 28.64 20.27
CA ILE A 455 22.93 28.79 18.94
C ILE A 455 24.10 29.76 19.12
N LYS A 456 25.32 29.27 18.95
CA LYS A 456 26.54 30.07 19.05
C LYS A 456 27.34 29.90 17.77
N ASN A 457 27.43 30.95 16.97
CA ASN A 457 28.06 30.96 15.65
C ASN A 457 27.42 29.88 14.74
N ILE A 458 28.20 28.86 14.41
CA ILE A 458 27.81 27.74 13.53
C ILE A 458 27.30 26.53 14.32
N PHE A 459 27.38 26.55 15.67
CA PHE A 459 27.01 25.41 16.47
C PHE A 459 25.61 25.56 17.08
N ASN A 460 24.83 24.50 16.95
CA ASN A 460 23.58 24.29 17.66
C ASN A 460 23.88 23.33 18.83
N ILE A 461 23.67 23.80 20.05
CA ILE A 461 23.91 23.05 21.29
C ILE A 461 22.57 22.87 21.99
N ASP A 462 22.15 21.64 22.12
CA ASP A 462 20.97 21.22 22.87
C ASP A 462 21.42 20.58 24.19
N ALA A 463 21.16 21.25 25.29
CA ALA A 463 21.46 20.73 26.64
C ALA A 463 20.15 20.39 27.35
N SER A 464 20.07 19.21 27.94
CA SER A 464 18.92 18.76 28.72
C SER A 464 19.33 18.04 30.00
N ILE A 465 18.53 18.26 31.03
CA ILE A 465 18.57 17.52 32.29
C ILE A 465 17.18 16.97 32.57
N GLY A 466 17.09 15.81 33.15
CA GLY A 466 15.80 15.18 33.43
C GLY A 466 15.82 14.21 34.58
N LEU A 467 14.63 13.84 34.99
CA LEU A 467 14.37 12.80 35.97
C LEU A 467 13.37 11.81 35.41
N LYS A 468 13.80 10.56 35.29
CA LYS A 468 12.93 9.44 34.90
C LYS A 468 12.54 8.66 36.15
N SER A 469 11.25 8.37 36.28
CA SER A 469 10.70 7.62 37.42
C SER A 469 9.88 6.45 36.85
N LEU A 470 9.99 5.31 37.52
CA LEU A 470 9.30 4.08 37.18
C LEU A 470 8.84 3.38 38.44
N SER A 471 7.56 3.02 38.49
CA SER A 471 6.96 2.27 39.59
C SER A 471 5.97 1.24 39.08
N TYR A 472 5.82 0.17 39.84
CA TYR A 472 4.91 -0.93 39.58
C TYR A 472 4.01 -1.22 40.75
N ASP A 473 2.79 -1.64 40.47
CA ASP A 473 1.80 -2.18 41.37
C ASP A 473 1.32 -3.50 40.75
N LEU A 474 1.86 -4.62 41.28
CA LEU A 474 1.77 -5.95 40.66
C LEU A 474 0.88 -6.88 41.47
N ASN A 475 0.20 -7.80 40.78
CA ASN A 475 -0.60 -8.84 41.43
C ASN A 475 0.26 -9.97 42.09
N SER A 476 1.56 -10.00 41.82
CA SER A 476 2.47 -11.01 42.34
C SER A 476 3.30 -10.48 43.50
N HIS A 477 3.27 -11.19 44.61
CA HIS A 477 4.11 -10.89 45.79
C HIS A 477 5.57 -11.40 45.65
N LYS A 478 5.87 -12.12 44.58
CA LYS A 478 7.22 -12.67 44.32
C LYS A 478 8.23 -11.62 43.83
N LEU A 479 7.75 -10.46 43.38
CA LEU A 479 8.58 -9.38 42.88
C LEU A 479 8.51 -8.17 43.85
N ALA A 480 9.67 -7.60 44.16
CA ALA A 480 9.71 -6.35 44.93
C ALA A 480 9.18 -5.18 44.10
N ASN A 481 8.24 -4.44 44.64
CA ASN A 481 7.79 -3.18 44.02
C ASN A 481 8.89 -2.13 44.19
N ASN A 482 9.81 -2.05 43.26
CA ASN A 482 10.90 -1.07 43.29
C ASN A 482 10.46 0.24 42.63
N ASN A 483 10.38 1.29 43.41
CA ASN A 483 10.24 2.66 42.89
C ASN A 483 11.61 3.18 42.48
N ILE A 484 11.74 3.56 41.22
CA ILE A 484 13.01 3.96 40.62
C ILE A 484 12.93 5.44 40.26
N HIS A 485 13.97 6.19 40.63
CA HIS A 485 14.19 7.56 40.21
C HIS A 485 15.61 7.69 39.68
N SER A 486 15.75 7.96 38.38
CA SER A 486 17.04 8.05 37.70
C SER A 486 17.22 9.42 37.03
N PRO A 487 18.11 10.26 37.56
CA PRO A 487 18.48 11.51 36.90
C PRO A 487 19.28 11.20 35.64
N ASN A 488 19.08 12.05 34.61
CA ASN A 488 19.78 11.99 33.35
C ASN A 488 20.17 13.36 32.82
N ALA A 489 21.23 13.42 32.02
CA ALA A 489 21.68 14.62 31.35
C ALA A 489 22.17 14.29 29.93
N ILE A 490 21.83 15.14 28.97
CA ILE A 490 22.26 14.98 27.58
C ILE A 490 22.69 16.33 27.03
N ILE A 491 23.85 16.35 26.36
CA ILE A 491 24.32 17.47 25.56
C ILE A 491 24.48 16.96 24.12
N ASN A 492 23.79 17.61 23.21
CA ASN A 492 23.87 17.31 21.77
C ASN A 492 24.39 18.57 21.06
N VAL A 493 25.54 18.46 20.38
CA VAL A 493 26.15 19.52 19.63
C VAL A 493 26.11 19.14 18.15
N SER A 494 25.59 20.02 17.33
CA SER A 494 25.52 19.81 15.88
C SER A 494 25.85 21.09 15.11
N SER A 495 26.27 20.91 13.87
CA SER A 495 26.50 22.02 12.94
C SER A 495 26.11 21.57 11.52
N ILE A 496 25.88 22.53 10.64
CA ILE A 496 25.62 22.28 9.22
C ILE A 496 26.52 23.20 8.39
N PHE A 497 27.38 22.59 7.60
CA PHE A 497 28.18 23.29 6.61
C PHE A 497 27.60 23.03 5.24
N LEU A 498 27.25 24.09 4.53
CA LEU A 498 26.64 24.04 3.21
C LEU A 498 27.64 24.60 2.16
N LYS A 499 27.71 23.91 1.04
CA LYS A 499 28.39 24.38 -0.16
C LYS A 499 27.42 24.34 -1.32
N ASN A 500 27.11 25.50 -1.87
CA ASN A 500 26.28 25.60 -3.05
C ASN A 500 27.07 25.17 -4.29
N ASN A 501 26.44 24.39 -5.14
CA ASN A 501 26.95 23.92 -6.42
C ASN A 501 26.04 24.42 -7.53
N LYS A 502 26.48 24.39 -8.79
CA LYS A 502 25.74 24.91 -9.95
C LYS A 502 24.28 24.37 -10.04
N ASN A 503 24.05 23.13 -9.63
CA ASN A 503 22.76 22.43 -9.79
C ASN A 503 22.21 21.89 -8.46
N GLY A 504 22.64 22.44 -7.31
CA GLY A 504 22.21 21.99 -6.00
C GLY A 504 23.17 22.39 -4.90
N PHE A 505 23.30 21.54 -3.87
CA PHE A 505 24.18 21.79 -2.74
C PHE A 505 24.80 20.50 -2.21
N SER A 506 25.93 20.67 -1.51
CA SER A 506 26.51 19.63 -0.66
C SER A 506 26.48 20.09 0.78
N SER A 507 26.22 19.19 1.71
CA SER A 507 26.27 19.50 3.14
C SER A 507 27.05 18.46 3.92
N ILE A 508 27.77 18.91 4.96
CA ILE A 508 28.34 18.07 5.99
C ILE A 508 27.76 18.48 7.34
N GLN A 509 27.27 17.52 8.09
CA GLN A 509 26.58 17.73 9.36
C GLN A 509 27.28 16.93 10.47
N PRO A 510 28.34 17.47 11.10
CA PRO A 510 28.94 16.84 12.26
C PRO A 510 28.00 16.89 13.47
N ARG A 511 28.07 15.87 14.30
CA ARG A 511 27.27 15.73 15.52
C ARG A 511 28.08 15.08 16.62
N LEU A 512 27.96 15.63 17.84
CA LEU A 512 28.48 15.08 19.09
C LEU A 512 27.34 14.97 20.09
N LEU A 513 27.17 13.80 20.69
CA LEU A 513 26.26 13.59 21.81
C LEU A 513 27.07 13.15 23.02
N ILE A 514 26.80 13.73 24.18
CA ILE A 514 27.30 13.29 25.48
C ILE A 514 26.08 13.02 26.35
N GLY A 515 25.95 11.80 26.87
CA GLY A 515 24.81 11.37 27.64
C GLY A 515 25.22 10.71 28.97
N PHE A 516 24.41 10.95 29.97
CA PHE A 516 24.51 10.34 31.28
C PHE A 516 23.13 9.94 31.78
N SER A 517 23.02 8.73 32.35
CA SER A 517 21.83 8.23 33.04
C SER A 517 22.29 7.37 34.21
N GLN A 518 21.80 7.69 35.39
CA GLN A 518 22.23 7.02 36.63
C GLN A 518 21.70 5.58 36.68
N TYR A 519 22.56 4.66 37.10
CA TYR A 519 22.15 3.29 37.40
C TYR A 519 21.19 3.22 38.57
N LYS A 520 20.14 2.43 38.40
CA LYS A 520 19.25 1.97 39.49
C LYS A 520 18.98 0.49 39.25
N ASP A 521 18.92 -0.29 40.33
CA ASP A 521 18.60 -1.70 40.25
C ASP A 521 17.15 -1.89 39.77
N GLN A 522 16.99 -2.70 38.73
CA GLN A 522 15.73 -3.01 38.03
C GLN A 522 15.56 -4.51 37.81
N ALA A 523 16.42 -5.34 38.43
CA ALA A 523 16.44 -6.78 38.18
C ALA A 523 15.11 -7.47 38.55
N GLY A 524 14.42 -6.96 39.58
CA GLY A 524 13.11 -7.48 40.00
C GLY A 524 11.91 -6.96 39.21
N ASN A 525 12.10 -6.03 38.28
CA ASN A 525 10.97 -5.44 37.55
C ASN A 525 10.57 -6.32 36.34
N PRO A 526 9.28 -6.49 36.06
CA PRO A 526 8.82 -7.25 34.90
C PRO A 526 9.20 -6.57 33.58
N VAL A 527 9.10 -7.30 32.49
CA VAL A 527 9.22 -6.81 31.11
C VAL A 527 7.89 -7.07 30.42
N PHE A 528 7.13 -6.02 30.17
CA PHE A 528 5.83 -6.10 29.53
C PHE A 528 5.89 -5.74 28.04
N ASP A 529 6.50 -4.58 27.72
CA ASP A 529 6.48 -4.01 26.36
C ASP A 529 7.82 -3.45 25.89
N SER A 530 8.90 -3.76 26.60
CA SER A 530 10.22 -3.24 26.27
C SER A 530 11.05 -4.25 25.49
N ASP A 531 11.77 -3.73 24.50
CA ASP A 531 12.79 -4.43 23.73
C ASP A 531 14.02 -3.53 23.59
N LEU A 532 15.08 -4.01 22.96
CA LEU A 532 16.23 -3.20 22.62
C LEU A 532 15.89 -2.26 21.46
N VAL A 533 16.28 -1.01 21.57
CA VAL A 533 16.20 -0.05 20.46
C VAL A 533 17.04 -0.56 19.30
N SER A 534 16.62 -0.29 18.07
CA SER A 534 17.37 -0.69 16.87
C SER A 534 18.82 -0.20 16.94
N TYR A 535 19.75 -1.01 16.46
CA TYR A 535 21.19 -0.75 16.57
C TYR A 535 21.59 0.64 16.02
N ASN A 536 20.97 1.08 14.93
CA ASN A 536 21.24 2.38 14.31
C ASN A 536 20.81 3.55 15.20
N ASN A 537 19.67 3.41 15.89
CA ASN A 537 19.16 4.45 16.78
C ASN A 537 19.96 4.55 18.07
N GLN A 538 20.50 3.44 18.58
CA GLN A 538 21.28 3.42 19.81
C GLN A 538 22.52 4.33 19.79
N VAL A 539 23.05 4.67 18.61
CA VAL A 539 24.31 5.41 18.53
C VAL A 539 24.17 6.86 18.97
N PHE A 540 23.09 7.56 18.63
CA PHE A 540 22.85 8.94 19.03
C PHE A 540 21.71 9.09 20.04
N GLU A 541 21.51 8.07 20.86
CA GLU A 541 20.54 8.08 21.96
C GLU A 541 21.20 7.68 23.27
N ASN A 542 20.75 8.26 24.37
CA ASN A 542 21.12 7.86 25.73
C ASN A 542 20.08 6.90 26.31
N ASN A 543 19.59 6.00 25.47
CA ASN A 543 18.62 4.98 25.84
C ASN A 543 18.84 3.72 25.00
N ARG A 544 18.86 2.55 25.65
CA ARG A 544 19.04 1.25 24.99
C ARG A 544 17.73 0.51 24.77
N PHE A 545 16.68 0.93 25.44
CA PHE A 545 15.41 0.23 25.51
C PHE A 545 14.31 0.99 24.77
N SER A 546 13.50 0.29 23.97
CA SER A 546 12.17 0.73 23.58
C SER A 546 11.19 0.42 24.73
N GLY A 547 9.98 0.97 24.67
CA GLY A 547 9.05 0.80 25.78
C GLY A 547 9.47 1.56 27.04
N MET A 548 8.92 1.18 28.21
CA MET A 548 9.09 1.92 29.45
C MET A 548 9.37 1.03 30.66
N ASP A 549 9.67 -0.27 30.47
CA ASP A 549 9.93 -1.19 31.59
C ASP A 549 11.33 -1.05 32.16
N ARG A 550 12.21 -0.40 31.41
CA ARG A 550 13.61 -0.22 31.80
C ARG A 550 14.04 1.23 31.57
N ILE A 551 14.79 1.76 32.52
CA ILE A 551 15.53 3.02 32.38
C ILE A 551 17.00 2.69 32.16
N SER A 552 17.57 3.17 31.06
CA SER A 552 18.96 2.91 30.69
C SER A 552 19.93 3.56 31.69
N ASP A 553 21.04 2.89 31.96
CA ASP A 553 22.12 3.28 32.89
C ASP A 553 23.42 3.59 32.13
N GLU A 554 23.37 4.51 31.17
CA GLU A 554 24.50 4.80 30.28
C GLU A 554 25.22 6.11 30.62
N ALA A 555 26.56 6.03 30.70
CA ALA A 555 27.45 7.16 30.51
C ALA A 555 28.17 6.98 29.18
N ASN A 556 27.87 7.81 28.20
CA ASN A 556 28.37 7.63 26.84
C ASN A 556 28.70 8.95 26.14
N HIS A 557 29.52 8.85 25.08
CA HIS A 557 29.59 9.87 24.05
C HIS A 557 29.51 9.26 22.68
N SER A 558 28.94 10.00 21.74
CA SER A 558 28.81 9.61 20.34
C SER A 558 29.28 10.73 19.43
N ILE A 559 30.07 10.38 18.45
CA ILE A 559 30.54 11.30 17.41
C ILE A 559 30.19 10.76 16.04
N GLY A 560 29.78 11.62 15.15
CA GLY A 560 29.49 11.22 13.79
C GLY A 560 29.25 12.40 12.87
N PHE A 561 29.02 12.09 11.62
CA PHE A 561 28.64 13.07 10.61
C PHE A 561 27.76 12.46 9.55
N ALA A 562 26.95 13.31 8.92
CA ALA A 562 26.22 13.00 7.71
C ALA A 562 26.72 13.91 6.57
N TYR A 563 27.09 13.31 5.46
CA TYR A 563 27.43 14.01 4.22
C TYR A 563 26.34 13.78 3.20
N LYS A 564 25.85 14.85 2.57
CA LYS A 564 24.74 14.82 1.63
C LYS A 564 25.11 15.65 0.39
N VAL A 565 24.80 15.11 -0.78
CA VAL A 565 24.85 15.82 -2.06
C VAL A 565 23.46 15.82 -2.67
N ASN A 566 22.92 17.01 -2.85
CA ASN A 566 21.67 17.24 -3.55
C ASN A 566 21.95 17.84 -4.94
N LYS A 567 21.29 17.31 -5.96
CA LYS A 567 21.30 17.85 -7.33
C LYS A 567 19.89 17.81 -7.89
N TYR A 568 19.45 18.88 -8.53
CA TYR A 568 18.10 19.00 -9.11
C TYR A 568 17.00 18.62 -8.11
N ASN A 569 17.04 19.20 -6.91
CA ASN A 569 16.14 18.93 -5.78
C ASN A 569 16.08 17.46 -5.33
N ARG A 570 17.09 16.64 -5.69
CA ARG A 570 17.14 15.23 -5.33
C ARG A 570 18.44 14.89 -4.61
N ASP A 571 18.34 14.02 -3.61
CA ASP A 571 19.50 13.48 -2.92
C ASP A 571 20.18 12.42 -3.80
N VAL A 572 21.38 12.75 -4.30
CA VAL A 572 22.17 11.87 -5.17
C VAL A 572 23.11 10.99 -4.35
N LEU A 573 23.65 11.55 -3.26
CA LEU A 573 24.53 10.84 -2.34
C LEU A 573 24.19 11.22 -0.91
N LYS A 574 24.07 10.23 -0.05
CA LYS A 574 23.99 10.42 1.39
C LYS A 574 24.92 9.40 2.05
N PHE A 575 25.84 9.89 2.85
CA PHE A 575 26.75 9.06 3.62
C PHE A 575 26.64 9.46 5.10
N THR A 576 26.51 8.46 5.98
CA THR A 576 26.42 8.69 7.43
C THR A 576 27.42 7.78 8.10
N PHE A 577 28.18 8.33 9.02
CA PHE A 577 29.07 7.61 9.91
C PHE A 577 28.85 8.06 11.34
N ALA A 578 28.81 7.12 12.29
CA ALA A 578 28.73 7.45 13.69
C ALA A 578 29.37 6.36 14.57
N LYS A 579 29.97 6.79 15.67
CA LYS A 579 30.61 5.91 16.66
C LYS A 579 30.19 6.31 18.07
N LYS A 580 29.79 5.33 18.85
CA LYS A 580 29.42 5.48 20.27
C LYS A 580 30.44 4.80 21.15
N TYR A 581 30.82 5.45 22.24
CA TYR A 581 31.64 4.91 23.31
C TYR A 581 30.83 4.96 24.60
N THR A 582 30.67 3.80 25.26
CA THR A 582 30.03 3.68 26.56
C THR A 582 31.14 3.53 27.62
N HIS A 583 31.10 4.39 28.62
CA HIS A 583 32.11 4.46 29.69
C HIS A 583 31.71 3.65 30.92
N SER A 584 30.39 3.48 31.11
CA SER A 584 29.83 2.68 32.22
C SER A 584 29.75 1.20 31.85
N ASP A 585 29.77 0.36 32.88
CA ASP A 585 29.34 -1.01 32.74
C ASP A 585 27.80 -1.01 32.81
N ASN A 586 27.13 -1.24 31.68
CA ASN A 586 25.68 -1.27 31.64
C ASN A 586 25.16 -2.47 32.47
N LYS A 587 24.47 -2.19 33.58
CA LYS A 587 24.01 -3.19 34.55
C LYS A 587 22.51 -3.49 34.43
N VAL A 588 21.76 -2.65 33.68
CA VAL A 588 20.33 -2.86 33.44
C VAL A 588 20.13 -3.74 32.22
N TYR A 589 19.34 -4.79 32.35
CA TYR A 589 19.04 -5.77 31.29
C TYR A 589 17.54 -5.97 31.15
N LEU A 590 17.08 -6.46 29.98
CA LEU A 590 15.69 -6.88 29.77
C LEU A 590 15.42 -8.25 30.44
N SER A 591 16.33 -9.18 30.26
CA SER A 591 16.27 -10.54 30.80
C SER A 591 17.62 -10.91 31.42
N ASN A 592 17.85 -12.16 31.74
CA ASN A 592 19.03 -12.66 32.44
C ASN A 592 20.35 -11.95 32.04
N PRO A 593 21.09 -11.34 32.99
CA PRO A 593 22.32 -10.59 32.74
C PRO A 593 23.43 -11.39 32.06
N ASN A 594 23.41 -12.73 32.17
CA ASN A 594 24.40 -13.60 31.54
C ASN A 594 24.23 -13.72 30.03
N MET A 595 23.12 -13.23 29.47
CA MET A 595 22.80 -13.40 28.06
C MET A 595 23.26 -12.25 27.14
N VAL A 596 23.44 -11.05 27.66
CA VAL A 596 23.83 -9.90 26.82
C VAL A 596 24.98 -9.15 27.48
N ASN A 597 26.18 -9.35 26.97
CA ASN A 597 27.31 -8.54 27.38
C ASN A 597 27.22 -7.19 26.63
N PRO A 598 27.00 -6.06 27.32
CA PRO A 598 26.82 -4.78 26.65
C PRO A 598 28.15 -4.36 25.99
N HIS A 599 28.06 -4.07 24.71
CA HIS A 599 29.22 -3.68 23.92
C HIS A 599 29.60 -2.22 24.19
N LYS A 600 30.81 -1.99 24.64
CA LYS A 600 31.28 -0.65 25.01
C LYS A 600 31.52 0.28 23.83
N LYS A 601 31.68 -0.26 22.63
CA LYS A 601 31.94 0.53 21.43
C LYS A 601 31.07 0.02 20.27
N LYS A 602 30.32 0.93 19.68
CA LYS A 602 29.48 0.64 18.52
C LYS A 602 29.77 1.64 17.43
N PHE A 603 29.84 1.21 16.19
CA PHE A 603 29.84 2.12 15.06
C PHE A 603 28.87 1.70 13.98
N ILE A 604 28.33 2.69 13.31
CA ILE A 604 27.43 2.52 12.17
C ILE A 604 27.96 3.31 10.97
N MET A 605 27.72 2.74 9.82
CA MET A 605 27.99 3.37 8.54
C MET A 605 26.80 3.10 7.61
N SER A 606 26.37 4.12 6.89
CA SER A 606 25.39 3.94 5.81
C SER A 606 25.74 4.83 4.62
N SER A 607 25.55 4.31 3.43
CA SER A 607 25.70 5.03 2.17
C SER A 607 24.50 4.77 1.29
N MET A 608 23.94 5.82 0.72
CA MET A 608 22.92 5.79 -0.31
C MET A 608 23.42 6.59 -1.50
N TRP A 609 23.48 5.95 -2.64
CA TRP A 609 23.90 6.57 -3.89
C TRP A 609 22.81 6.36 -4.96
N MET A 610 22.29 7.46 -5.48
CA MET A 610 21.23 7.49 -6.48
C MET A 610 21.62 8.48 -7.60
N PRO A 611 22.51 8.09 -8.53
CA PRO A 611 23.01 8.98 -9.58
C PRO A 611 21.90 9.48 -10.50
N ASN A 612 20.85 8.69 -10.69
CA ASN A 612 19.64 9.00 -11.46
C ASN A 612 18.43 8.29 -10.86
N MET A 613 17.25 8.42 -11.47
CA MET A 613 16.01 7.77 -11.00
C MET A 613 16.00 6.25 -11.23
N ASN A 614 16.87 5.78 -12.10
CA ASN A 614 16.90 4.38 -12.53
C ASN A 614 17.88 3.53 -11.72
N ASN A 615 18.82 4.16 -11.01
CA ASN A 615 19.87 3.45 -10.31
C ASN A 615 19.94 3.87 -8.85
N SER A 616 19.94 2.91 -7.95
CA SER A 616 20.11 3.12 -6.53
C SER A 616 21.01 2.05 -5.92
N LEU A 617 21.89 2.45 -5.05
CA LEU A 617 22.71 1.58 -4.22
C LEU A 617 22.62 2.07 -2.78
N LYS A 618 22.14 1.22 -1.88
CA LYS A 618 22.16 1.47 -0.44
C LYS A 618 23.04 0.42 0.21
N ILE A 619 23.96 0.84 1.04
CA ILE A 619 24.83 -0.03 1.83
C ILE A 619 24.79 0.49 3.26
N TYR A 620 24.58 -0.41 4.22
CA TYR A 620 24.65 -0.05 5.63
C TYR A 620 25.31 -1.17 6.42
N GLY A 621 25.95 -0.81 7.51
CA GLY A 621 26.56 -1.75 8.44
C GLY A 621 26.69 -1.15 9.83
N GLY A 622 26.51 -2.00 10.83
CA GLY A 622 26.74 -1.71 12.22
C GLY A 622 27.64 -2.77 12.83
N PHE A 623 28.71 -2.32 13.46
CA PHE A 623 29.75 -3.19 14.00
C PHE A 623 29.87 -3.00 15.49
N ASP A 624 30.23 -4.06 16.15
CA ASP A 624 30.51 -4.09 17.56
C ASP A 624 31.98 -4.38 17.81
N ASN A 625 32.59 -3.61 18.71
CA ASN A 625 34.04 -3.64 18.88
C ASN A 625 34.55 -4.72 19.84
N LYS A 626 33.68 -5.56 20.40
CA LYS A 626 34.15 -6.66 21.25
C LYS A 626 34.72 -7.79 20.42
N ASP A 627 34.07 -8.06 19.28
CA ASP A 627 34.39 -9.20 18.42
C ASP A 627 34.78 -8.80 16.99
N ASP A 628 34.84 -7.48 16.69
CA ASP A 628 35.01 -6.90 15.35
C ASP A 628 34.08 -7.49 14.28
N LYS A 629 32.90 -7.98 14.74
CA LYS A 629 31.93 -8.66 13.89
C LYS A 629 30.80 -7.73 13.47
N LEU A 630 30.32 -7.93 12.25
CA LEU A 630 29.14 -7.29 11.76
C LEU A 630 27.93 -7.71 12.62
N HIS A 631 27.20 -6.73 13.15
CA HIS A 631 25.99 -6.96 13.94
C HIS A 631 24.72 -6.79 13.12
N ILE A 632 24.70 -5.78 12.28
CA ILE A 632 23.62 -5.51 11.33
C ILE A 632 24.26 -5.02 10.02
N GLY A 633 23.72 -5.43 8.89
CA GLY A 633 24.20 -4.95 7.60
C GLY A 633 23.25 -5.27 6.47
N GLY A 634 23.44 -4.58 5.38
CA GLY A 634 22.69 -4.84 4.18
C GLY A 634 23.22 -4.08 2.96
N ILE A 635 22.91 -4.65 1.82
CA ILE A 635 23.15 -4.07 0.50
C ILE A 635 21.81 -4.13 -0.23
N ASN A 636 21.44 -3.03 -0.88
CA ASN A 636 20.26 -2.92 -1.73
C ASN A 636 20.69 -2.23 -3.02
N PHE A 637 20.73 -2.96 -4.11
CA PHE A 637 21.06 -2.48 -5.43
C PHE A 637 19.84 -2.61 -6.34
N LEU A 638 19.46 -1.55 -7.02
CA LEU A 638 18.39 -1.54 -8.00
C LEU A 638 18.85 -0.77 -9.24
N THR A 639 18.69 -1.38 -10.40
CA THR A 639 18.93 -0.74 -11.69
C THR A 639 17.75 -0.98 -12.63
N LYS A 640 17.38 0.04 -13.38
CA LYS A 640 16.36 0.01 -14.43
C LYS A 640 16.97 0.47 -15.74
N SER A 641 16.70 -0.23 -16.81
CA SER A 641 17.13 0.08 -18.17
C SER A 641 16.03 -0.25 -19.17
N SER A 642 16.25 0.02 -20.44
CA SER A 642 15.35 -0.42 -21.53
C SER A 642 15.22 -1.94 -21.59
N LEU A 643 16.26 -2.68 -21.19
CA LEU A 643 16.24 -4.15 -21.14
C LEU A 643 15.42 -4.68 -19.95
N GLY A 644 15.14 -3.85 -18.95
CA GLY A 644 14.37 -4.26 -17.78
C GLY A 644 14.92 -3.74 -16.46
N THR A 645 14.56 -4.42 -15.38
CA THR A 645 14.92 -4.09 -13.99
C THR A 645 15.69 -5.25 -13.38
N LEU A 646 16.78 -4.95 -12.67
CA LEU A 646 17.50 -5.89 -11.83
C LEU A 646 17.61 -5.30 -10.42
N GLY A 647 17.20 -6.07 -9.43
CA GLY A 647 17.34 -5.76 -8.03
C GLY A 647 18.08 -6.88 -7.29
N VAL A 648 19.01 -6.51 -6.43
CA VAL A 648 19.74 -7.44 -5.55
C VAL A 648 19.74 -6.87 -4.15
N ALA A 649 19.31 -7.66 -3.17
CA ALA A 649 19.33 -7.27 -1.77
C ALA A 649 19.95 -8.36 -0.92
N LYS A 650 20.71 -7.94 0.09
CA LYS A 650 21.15 -8.81 1.18
C LYS A 650 20.92 -8.10 2.50
N ARG A 651 20.39 -8.83 3.48
CA ARG A 651 20.10 -8.33 4.82
C ARG A 651 20.66 -9.28 5.85
N TYR A 652 21.43 -8.71 6.75
CA TYR A 652 22.05 -9.45 7.85
C TYR A 652 21.75 -8.77 9.18
N ARG A 653 21.36 -9.54 10.19
CA ARG A 653 21.22 -9.09 11.57
C ARG A 653 21.58 -10.25 12.51
N ARG A 654 22.62 -10.04 13.27
CA ARG A 654 23.10 -11.03 14.24
C ARG A 654 22.32 -10.91 15.55
N MET A 655 21.92 -12.03 16.14
CA MET A 655 21.27 -12.11 17.45
C MET A 655 20.07 -11.15 17.59
N ALA A 656 19.12 -11.24 16.66
CA ALA A 656 17.90 -10.46 16.72
C ALA A 656 16.93 -10.98 17.77
N GLY A 657 16.38 -10.07 18.58
CA GLY A 657 15.36 -10.37 19.59
C GLY A 657 15.83 -11.21 20.78
N ASN A 658 14.87 -11.63 21.60
CA ASN A 658 15.09 -12.44 22.80
C ASN A 658 15.67 -13.83 22.51
N PHE A 659 15.56 -14.29 21.29
CA PHE A 659 15.91 -15.64 20.86
C PHE A 659 17.28 -15.76 20.19
N ARG A 660 18.05 -14.68 20.10
CA ARG A 660 19.42 -14.63 19.55
C ARG A 660 19.58 -15.19 18.14
N GLN A 661 18.57 -15.07 17.32
CA GLN A 661 18.59 -15.58 15.96
C GLN A 661 19.37 -14.66 15.03
N THR A 662 20.11 -15.26 14.14
CA THR A 662 20.75 -14.56 13.04
C THR A 662 19.81 -14.56 11.85
N LEU A 663 19.50 -13.37 11.33
CA LEU A 663 18.77 -13.19 10.08
C LEU A 663 19.79 -12.94 8.97
N ASN A 664 19.77 -13.77 7.93
CA ASN A 664 20.72 -13.69 6.82
C ASN A 664 20.03 -13.96 5.49
N TYR A 665 19.27 -12.98 5.01
CA TYR A 665 18.44 -13.10 3.83
C TYR A 665 19.10 -12.50 2.59
N SER A 666 18.96 -13.20 1.46
CA SER A 666 19.32 -12.71 0.13
C SER A 666 18.11 -12.70 -0.78
N GLU A 667 18.04 -11.70 -1.67
CA GLU A 667 17.01 -11.61 -2.68
C GLU A 667 17.60 -11.18 -4.02
N ILE A 668 17.13 -11.79 -5.08
CA ILE A 668 17.33 -11.34 -6.46
C ILE A 668 15.95 -11.16 -7.06
N TYR A 669 15.73 -10.00 -7.66
CA TYR A 669 14.56 -9.67 -8.45
C TYR A 669 15.00 -9.26 -9.86
N THR A 670 14.31 -9.75 -10.86
CA THR A 670 14.55 -9.35 -12.25
C THR A 670 13.25 -9.22 -13.02
N SER A 671 13.22 -8.27 -13.93
CA SER A 671 12.15 -8.10 -14.90
C SER A 671 12.82 -7.77 -16.23
N ILE A 672 12.81 -8.68 -17.18
CA ILE A 672 13.53 -8.58 -18.46
C ILE A 672 12.53 -8.44 -19.59
N ASN A 673 12.65 -7.37 -20.37
CA ASN A 673 11.94 -7.20 -21.62
C ASN A 673 12.64 -8.04 -22.70
N ILE A 674 11.94 -9.06 -23.24
CA ILE A 674 12.54 -9.98 -24.21
C ILE A 674 12.38 -9.43 -25.62
N ARG A 675 11.14 -9.14 -25.99
CA ARG A 675 10.73 -8.69 -27.33
C ARG A 675 9.34 -8.08 -27.20
N ASP A 676 8.94 -7.27 -28.19
CA ASP A 676 7.65 -6.60 -28.34
C ASP A 676 6.52 -7.09 -27.42
N GLY A 677 6.38 -6.44 -26.25
CA GLY A 677 5.36 -6.74 -25.27
C GLY A 677 5.61 -7.95 -24.36
N PHE A 678 6.65 -8.76 -24.59
CA PHE A 678 6.97 -9.89 -23.71
C PHE A 678 7.98 -9.51 -22.63
N LYS A 679 7.65 -9.87 -21.39
CA LYS A 679 8.49 -9.66 -20.24
C LYS A 679 8.58 -10.92 -19.38
N ILE A 680 9.77 -11.27 -18.93
CA ILE A 680 9.99 -12.30 -17.90
C ILE A 680 10.24 -11.59 -16.56
N ILE A 681 9.58 -12.09 -15.53
CA ILE A 681 9.73 -11.62 -14.17
C ILE A 681 10.25 -12.78 -13.34
N GLY A 682 11.27 -12.51 -12.53
CA GLY A 682 11.85 -13.50 -11.61
C GLY A 682 12.09 -12.89 -10.24
N LYS A 683 11.80 -13.64 -9.18
CA LYS A 683 12.14 -13.28 -7.81
C LYS A 683 12.61 -14.54 -7.09
N PHE A 684 13.70 -14.44 -6.36
CA PHE A 684 14.20 -15.50 -5.52
C PHE A 684 14.68 -14.93 -4.19
N GLN A 685 14.14 -15.45 -3.10
CA GLN A 685 14.52 -15.10 -1.74
C GLN A 685 15.03 -16.35 -1.02
N HIS A 686 16.12 -16.20 -0.32
CA HIS A 686 16.81 -17.28 0.38
C HIS A 686 17.25 -16.87 1.79
N ASP A 687 17.05 -17.74 2.75
CA ASP A 687 17.64 -17.64 4.09
C ASP A 687 18.98 -18.37 4.08
N ASN A 688 20.07 -17.59 4.14
CA ASN A 688 21.42 -18.16 4.09
C ASN A 688 21.89 -18.73 5.44
N GLU A 689 21.17 -18.47 6.53
CA GLU A 689 21.51 -19.01 7.85
C GLU A 689 21.07 -20.47 7.96
N TYR A 690 19.89 -20.76 7.46
CA TYR A 690 19.28 -22.09 7.52
C TYR A 690 19.33 -22.83 6.19
N ASP A 691 19.93 -22.24 5.16
CA ASP A 691 20.02 -22.77 3.79
C ASP A 691 18.65 -23.12 3.19
N VAL A 692 17.68 -22.21 3.35
CA VAL A 692 16.30 -22.47 2.96
C VAL A 692 15.78 -21.44 1.98
N LYS A 693 15.13 -21.93 0.93
CA LYS A 693 14.36 -21.09 0.02
C LYS A 693 13.14 -20.51 0.74
N ILE A 694 13.06 -19.19 0.83
CA ILE A 694 11.90 -18.49 1.40
C ILE A 694 10.80 -18.37 0.36
N GLN A 695 11.15 -17.91 -0.84
CA GLN A 695 10.22 -17.71 -1.94
C GLN A 695 10.94 -17.78 -3.27
N SER A 696 10.30 -18.41 -4.26
CA SER A 696 10.64 -18.24 -5.66
C SER A 696 9.41 -17.85 -6.46
N MET A 697 9.59 -17.02 -7.48
CA MET A 697 8.55 -16.59 -8.38
C MET A 697 9.14 -16.50 -9.78
N ILE A 698 8.41 -17.01 -10.75
CA ILE A 698 8.68 -16.81 -12.16
C ILE A 698 7.38 -16.43 -12.85
N GLY A 699 7.42 -15.41 -13.69
CA GLY A 699 6.26 -14.91 -14.41
C GLY A 699 6.61 -14.62 -15.87
N LEU A 700 5.65 -14.88 -16.73
CA LEU A 700 5.64 -14.42 -18.12
C LEU A 700 4.52 -13.41 -18.25
N GLU A 701 4.85 -12.21 -18.68
CA GLU A 701 3.91 -11.15 -19.02
C GLU A 701 3.97 -10.90 -20.51
N TYR A 702 2.81 -10.87 -21.14
CA TYR A 702 2.62 -10.31 -22.47
C TYR A 702 1.69 -9.12 -22.35
N GLU A 703 2.16 -7.96 -22.74
CA GLU A 703 1.39 -6.74 -22.70
C GLU A 703 1.56 -5.99 -24.02
N ASN A 704 0.43 -5.61 -24.60
CA ASN A 704 0.38 -4.69 -25.72
C ASN A 704 -0.68 -3.62 -25.45
N CYS A 705 -1.02 -2.81 -26.45
CA CYS A 705 -2.03 -1.76 -26.31
C CYS A 705 -3.44 -2.28 -26.04
N CYS A 706 -3.70 -3.53 -26.34
CA CYS A 706 -5.03 -4.14 -26.33
C CYS A 706 -5.25 -5.02 -25.13
N ILE A 707 -4.26 -5.85 -24.78
CA ILE A 707 -4.37 -6.89 -23.76
C ILE A 707 -3.12 -6.91 -22.89
N ALA A 708 -3.30 -7.31 -21.64
CA ALA A 708 -2.22 -7.83 -20.83
C ALA A 708 -2.59 -9.23 -20.33
N LEU A 709 -1.65 -10.17 -20.51
CA LEU A 709 -1.75 -11.54 -20.04
C LEU A 709 -0.55 -11.81 -19.14
N ARG A 710 -0.80 -12.26 -17.91
CA ARG A 710 0.24 -12.61 -16.96
C ARG A 710 0.01 -14.01 -16.43
N ILE A 711 1.06 -14.81 -16.48
CA ILE A 711 1.09 -16.14 -15.89
C ILE A 711 2.24 -16.14 -14.89
N ILE A 712 1.93 -16.30 -13.61
CA ILE A 712 2.90 -16.17 -12.54
C ILE A 712 2.87 -17.44 -11.68
N GLY A 713 3.91 -18.24 -11.78
CA GLY A 713 4.18 -19.33 -10.86
C GLY A 713 4.93 -18.81 -9.65
N SER A 714 4.48 -19.13 -8.46
CA SER A 714 5.15 -18.79 -7.20
C SER A 714 5.17 -20.00 -6.28
N ASP A 715 6.28 -20.12 -5.56
CA ASP A 715 6.44 -21.11 -4.52
C ASP A 715 6.95 -20.42 -3.27
N LYS A 716 6.15 -20.44 -2.20
CA LYS A 716 6.42 -19.79 -0.92
C LYS A 716 6.60 -20.82 0.17
N ASN A 717 7.69 -20.70 0.89
CA ASN A 717 7.83 -21.40 2.16
C ASN A 717 7.12 -20.59 3.24
N LEU A 718 6.04 -21.13 3.76
CA LEU A 718 5.25 -20.52 4.83
C LEU A 718 5.75 -20.86 6.22
N THR A 719 6.78 -21.69 6.32
CA THR A 719 7.42 -22.01 7.60
C THR A 719 8.09 -20.76 8.15
N ARG A 720 7.76 -20.48 9.38
CA ARG A 720 8.43 -19.43 10.16
C ARG A 720 9.61 -20.10 10.88
N TYR A 721 10.75 -20.24 10.20
CA TYR A 721 11.94 -20.89 10.78
C TYR A 721 12.34 -20.29 12.12
N ASN A 722 12.16 -18.99 12.30
CA ASN A 722 12.41 -18.32 13.56
C ASN A 722 11.55 -18.87 14.70
N ASP A 723 10.39 -19.40 14.39
CA ASP A 723 9.45 -19.93 15.38
C ASP A 723 9.75 -21.39 15.75
N LEU A 724 10.31 -22.14 14.82
CA LEU A 724 10.69 -23.55 15.04
C LEU A 724 11.94 -23.71 15.91
N TYR A 725 12.94 -22.86 15.72
CA TYR A 725 14.20 -22.93 16.45
C TYR A 725 14.17 -22.32 17.85
N ASN A 726 13.09 -21.58 18.17
CA ASN A 726 12.91 -21.01 19.50
C ASN A 726 12.38 -21.98 20.56
N SER A 727 11.80 -23.09 20.12
CA SER A 727 11.38 -24.11 21.05
C SER A 727 12.61 -24.92 21.53
N SER A 728 13.19 -24.54 22.65
CA SER A 728 14.14 -25.36 23.39
C SER A 728 13.50 -26.68 23.94
N TYR A 729 12.31 -26.99 23.50
CA TYR A 729 11.55 -28.15 23.93
C TYR A 729 11.58 -29.22 22.86
N THR A 730 12.48 -30.17 22.99
CA THR A 730 12.64 -31.35 22.13
C THR A 730 11.36 -32.18 21.97
N TYR A 731 10.41 -32.07 22.89
CA TYR A 731 9.12 -32.77 22.82
C TYR A 731 8.09 -32.13 21.88
N ILE A 732 8.30 -30.91 21.45
CA ILE A 732 7.39 -30.20 20.53
C ILE A 732 7.70 -30.58 19.08
N ASN A 733 8.93 -31.01 18.77
CA ASN A 733 9.34 -31.33 17.41
C ASN A 733 8.51 -32.46 16.80
N ASP A 734 8.25 -33.56 17.55
CA ASP A 734 7.47 -34.70 17.01
C ASP A 734 5.98 -34.36 16.79
N ALA A 735 5.42 -33.52 17.63
CA ALA A 735 4.04 -33.06 17.47
C ALA A 735 3.94 -31.97 16.36
N TRP A 736 4.99 -31.20 16.19
CA TRP A 736 5.14 -30.17 15.16
C TRP A 736 5.26 -30.76 13.77
N ASP A 737 6.11 -31.76 13.58
CA ASP A 737 6.31 -32.48 12.30
C ASP A 737 5.02 -33.16 11.82
N ASN A 738 4.16 -33.56 12.76
CA ASN A 738 2.86 -34.15 12.45
C ASN A 738 1.74 -33.14 12.25
N MET A 739 1.83 -31.95 12.86
CA MET A 739 0.78 -30.93 12.81
C MET A 739 1.00 -29.86 11.76
N ILE A 740 2.22 -29.51 11.50
CA ILE A 740 2.61 -28.53 10.52
C ILE A 740 3.48 -29.28 9.52
N ASN A 741 2.85 -30.03 8.66
CA ASN A 741 3.48 -30.36 7.40
C ASN A 741 3.81 -29.00 6.77
N ILE A 742 5.10 -28.69 6.78
CA ILE A 742 5.66 -27.43 6.29
C ILE A 742 5.48 -27.44 4.78
N GLU A 743 4.27 -27.18 4.36
CA GLU A 743 3.94 -27.16 2.94
C GLU A 743 4.52 -25.91 2.31
N ASN A 744 5.44 -26.12 1.39
CA ASN A 744 5.69 -25.14 0.36
C ASN A 744 4.38 -24.92 -0.41
N LYS A 745 3.83 -23.72 -0.35
CA LYS A 745 2.65 -23.39 -1.13
C LYS A 745 3.05 -22.92 -2.53
N SER A 746 2.88 -23.81 -3.48
CA SER A 746 3.02 -23.49 -4.90
C SER A 746 1.68 -22.99 -5.44
N ARG A 747 1.70 -21.88 -6.19
CA ARG A 747 0.51 -21.27 -6.79
C ARG A 747 0.84 -20.77 -8.20
N ILE A 748 -0.08 -21.00 -9.13
CA ILE A 748 -0.04 -20.41 -10.45
C ILE A 748 -1.22 -19.44 -10.54
N ASN A 749 -0.92 -18.17 -10.78
CA ASN A 749 -1.90 -17.12 -10.99
C ASN A 749 -2.02 -16.81 -12.48
N PHE A 750 -3.23 -16.64 -12.93
CA PHE A 750 -3.56 -16.17 -14.28
C PHE A 750 -4.23 -14.81 -14.16
N GLU A 751 -3.68 -13.81 -14.82
CA GLU A 751 -4.26 -12.49 -14.93
C GLU A 751 -4.47 -12.17 -16.40
N PHE A 752 -5.66 -11.71 -16.71
CA PHE A 752 -6.04 -11.27 -18.04
C PHE A 752 -6.71 -9.91 -17.95
N GLU A 753 -6.23 -8.94 -18.71
CA GLU A 753 -6.72 -7.58 -18.70
C GLU A 753 -7.07 -7.14 -20.12
N LEU A 754 -8.29 -6.65 -20.31
CA LEU A 754 -8.72 -5.97 -21.52
C LEU A 754 -8.41 -4.48 -21.38
N LYS A 755 -7.38 -4.00 -22.06
CA LYS A 755 -6.97 -2.59 -21.99
C LYS A 755 -8.10 -1.67 -22.43
N GLY A 756 -8.34 -0.61 -21.65
CA GLY A 756 -9.42 0.34 -21.88
C GLY A 756 -10.79 -0.09 -21.33
N PHE A 757 -10.97 -1.36 -20.95
CA PHE A 757 -12.26 -1.87 -20.46
C PHE A 757 -12.24 -2.20 -18.96
N SER A 758 -11.15 -2.72 -18.43
CA SER A 758 -10.98 -3.07 -17.03
C SER A 758 -10.04 -2.12 -16.29
N ALA A 759 -10.35 -1.80 -15.03
CA ALA A 759 -9.42 -1.16 -14.12
C ALA A 759 -8.58 -2.27 -13.45
N SER A 760 -7.35 -2.44 -13.88
CA SER A 760 -6.46 -3.47 -13.35
C SER A 760 -6.12 -3.22 -11.88
N VAL A 761 -6.43 -4.17 -11.02
CA VAL A 761 -5.79 -4.29 -9.71
C VAL A 761 -4.50 -5.08 -9.91
N ASN A 762 -3.37 -4.41 -9.93
CA ASN A 762 -2.08 -5.02 -10.20
C ASN A 762 -1.69 -6.04 -9.11
N LYS A 763 -2.03 -7.31 -9.31
CA LYS A 763 -1.69 -8.41 -8.37
C LYS A 763 -0.18 -8.60 -8.24
N LEU A 764 0.56 -8.31 -9.31
CA LEU A 764 2.02 -8.38 -9.29
C LEU A 764 2.59 -7.45 -8.21
N ASP A 765 2.05 -6.23 -8.05
CA ASP A 765 2.51 -5.30 -7.02
C ASP A 765 2.26 -5.86 -5.61
N ARG A 766 1.16 -6.56 -5.38
CA ARG A 766 0.91 -7.25 -4.09
C ARG A 766 1.91 -8.39 -3.86
N MET A 767 2.27 -9.14 -4.88
CA MET A 767 3.25 -10.23 -4.77
C MET A 767 4.68 -9.71 -4.51
N LEU A 768 4.95 -8.45 -4.85
CA LEU A 768 6.23 -7.78 -4.62
C LEU A 768 6.29 -7.02 -3.29
N GLN A 769 5.20 -6.92 -2.52
CA GLN A 769 5.18 -6.20 -1.24
C GLN A 769 6.17 -6.76 -0.23
N ASP A 770 6.41 -8.06 -0.23
CA ASP A 770 7.36 -8.75 0.65
C ASP A 770 8.84 -8.62 0.20
N SER A 771 9.13 -7.77 -0.76
CA SER A 771 10.49 -7.63 -1.29
C SER A 771 11.42 -6.91 -0.32
N LEU A 772 12.63 -7.45 -0.13
CA LEU A 772 13.69 -6.81 0.64
C LEU A 772 14.16 -5.48 0.02
N LEU A 773 13.85 -5.24 -1.24
CA LEU A 773 14.17 -3.99 -1.95
C LEU A 773 13.34 -2.81 -1.46
N ASN A 774 12.22 -3.06 -0.78
CA ASN A 774 11.33 -2.03 -0.25
C ASN A 774 11.75 -1.50 1.14
N TYR A 775 12.77 -2.09 1.77
CA TYR A 775 13.26 -1.71 3.10
C TYR A 775 14.46 -0.76 3.07
#